data_d1b46236dc5df5e8484d9bb84528d2f5
#
_entry.id   d1b46236dc5df5e8484d9bb84528d2f5
#
_cell.length_a   1.000
_cell.length_b   1.000
_cell.length_c   1.000
_cell.angle_alpha   90.00
_cell.angle_beta   90.00
_cell.angle_gamma   90.00
#
_symmetry.space_group_name_H-M   'P 1'
#
loop_
_entity.id
_entity.type
_entity.pdbx_description
1 polymer ?
#
loop_
_entity_poly.entity_id
_entity_poly.type
_entity_poly.pdbx_seq_one_letter_code
_entity_poly.pdbx_strand_id
1 'polypeptide(L)'
;MKKYFLTAMLTAIAISANADIHTNTLEDSTKVKDIEEIVIVSTPKETHKLRQIPVAASLFDETMLNNTHTTSLKELSQYVPNFYMPDYGSSLTSAAYIRGIGSRINTPAVGLYVDNVGYADKSAYDIELLDVERIDVLRGPQATLYGRNSMGGILRVFTRNPFRYQGTDIKVGGSLKDVGYNVSASHYQKINNHIAFSLSGFYRHSDGFFKNVTRNERVGGHEVAGGRARLIWMPNDAWKVDFTADYSYREDRGYPYRYSGSVDQTEEEKAGNIGRIIYNDPSFYRRSLFNTGLNVQYNADHFVMTSVTAYQNLNDNMTMDQDFMDESYFTLCQKQRINSWSEELTFKSRYNTRWEWIAGAYAMIQTNRTKSPVSLTDRFMNTVFDKANSAMQASRMSISMDMHQSPFVADGAFKTPVTDIAAFHQSTFNHLFGVEGLSLSAGIRIEYERLKLKHNYGGQMAYDIRLTSPMMPLALKDITNEVYLRGELEDDYIQWLPKIAFMYHFNKKNNVYVSWSKGYRSGGYNIQMFSDLVQGEMRSQMMASTQEKTKEEFEKPMYAMMPQQVKQMIINQIPQEKFLGTPEQTFYKPEYSYNYEVGGHFSFLNDKIQMDAALFYMDIYNQQISKFVSSGLGRIMENAGRGRSYGAEIGWKGSLWENRIAWNASYGYTRSIFKRYEAQAANEQHQQESINYNGNKVPFVPQHTMAAGIEYYHPIQNKNIKGCFIGVNTTGAGEIYWSEDNQYKQPFYALLNAHAGIDFGTVKLDIWGKNLTDTDYDTFLFTSTATTRNLKFSQCAPPVQVGIDVSLHF
;
A
#
# COMPACT_ATOMS: atom_id res chain seq x y z
N MET A 1 27.32 5.92 -7.53
CA MET A 1 26.18 6.87 -7.47
C MET A 1 26.29 7.90 -6.33
N LYS A 2 26.62 7.51 -5.06
CA LYS A 2 26.76 8.45 -3.91
C LYS A 2 27.64 9.69 -4.19
N LYS A 3 28.82 9.53 -4.81
CA LYS A 3 29.75 10.66 -5.11
C LYS A 3 29.17 11.64 -6.15
N TYR A 4 28.52 11.16 -7.19
CA TYR A 4 27.98 12.02 -8.25
C TYR A 4 26.72 12.79 -7.83
N PHE A 5 25.89 12.20 -6.94
CA PHE A 5 24.70 12.86 -6.41
C PHE A 5 25.06 13.98 -5.44
N LEU A 6 26.02 13.74 -4.54
CA LEU A 6 26.52 14.76 -3.62
C LEU A 6 27.20 15.93 -4.37
N THR A 7 27.94 15.63 -5.44
CA THR A 7 28.59 16.66 -6.28
C THR A 7 27.54 17.47 -7.05
N ALA A 8 26.52 16.83 -7.62
CA ALA A 8 25.43 17.55 -8.31
C ALA A 8 24.63 18.44 -7.35
N MET A 9 24.39 17.98 -6.13
CA MET A 9 23.71 18.74 -5.08
C MET A 9 24.54 19.93 -4.60
N LEU A 10 25.85 19.77 -4.40
CA LEU A 10 26.78 20.83 -4.05
C LEU A 10 26.94 21.86 -5.19
N THR A 11 26.90 21.43 -6.45
CA THR A 11 26.95 22.33 -7.62
C THR A 11 25.66 23.14 -7.74
N ALA A 12 24.49 22.55 -7.45
CA ALA A 12 23.22 23.26 -7.42
C ALA A 12 23.17 24.32 -6.30
N ILE A 13 23.74 24.01 -5.13
CA ILE A 13 23.88 24.96 -4.01
C ILE A 13 24.82 26.12 -4.37
N ALA A 14 25.90 25.84 -5.08
CA ALA A 14 26.87 26.87 -5.51
C ALA A 14 26.29 27.82 -6.58
N ILE A 15 25.37 27.36 -7.41
CA ILE A 15 24.68 28.17 -8.43
C ILE A 15 23.67 29.13 -7.79
N SER A 16 23.01 28.71 -6.68
CA SER A 16 22.01 29.53 -5.97
C SER A 16 22.65 30.61 -5.08
N ALA A 17 23.92 30.46 -4.68
CA ALA A 17 24.63 31.46 -3.84
C ALA A 17 24.97 32.78 -4.55
N ASN A 18 24.77 32.87 -5.86
CA ASN A 18 25.04 34.10 -6.64
C ASN A 18 23.77 34.87 -7.10
N ALA A 19 22.60 34.54 -6.55
CA ALA A 19 21.39 35.31 -6.83
C ALA A 19 21.29 36.49 -5.85
N ASP A 20 21.19 37.71 -6.40
CA ASP A 20 21.02 38.96 -5.64
C ASP A 20 19.84 38.86 -4.67
N ILE A 21 20.11 39.16 -3.40
CA ILE A 21 19.11 39.21 -2.31
C ILE A 21 18.22 40.44 -2.54
N HIS A 22 17.15 40.27 -3.31
CA HIS A 22 16.02 41.19 -3.22
C HIS A 22 15.25 40.88 -1.95
N THR A 23 15.47 41.70 -0.92
CA THR A 23 14.66 41.72 0.31
C THR A 23 13.22 42.17 -0.04
N ASN A 24 12.42 41.20 -0.50
CA ASN A 24 10.97 41.35 -0.40
C ASN A 24 10.57 41.13 1.04
N THR A 25 9.92 42.11 1.61
CA THR A 25 9.34 42.12 2.96
C THR A 25 8.64 40.79 3.25
N LEU A 26 9.21 40.03 4.17
CA LEU A 26 8.60 38.81 4.77
C LEU A 26 7.21 39.19 5.29
N GLU A 27 6.17 38.77 4.61
CA GLU A 27 4.85 38.73 5.22
C GLU A 27 4.95 37.76 6.40
N ASP A 28 4.55 38.29 7.53
CA ASP A 28 4.60 37.76 8.86
C ASP A 28 4.18 36.24 8.88
N SER A 29 5.13 35.34 9.07
CA SER A 29 4.91 33.90 9.19
C SER A 29 4.11 33.51 10.45
N THR A 30 3.77 34.49 11.28
CA THR A 30 2.96 34.30 12.49
C THR A 30 1.45 34.27 12.23
N LYS A 31 0.99 34.59 11.01
CA LYS A 31 -0.40 34.33 10.65
C LYS A 31 -0.52 32.85 10.30
N VAL A 32 -1.22 32.10 11.17
CA VAL A 32 -1.90 30.88 10.75
C VAL A 32 -2.70 31.27 9.52
N LYS A 33 -2.14 31.00 8.33
CA LYS A 33 -2.82 31.31 7.07
C LYS A 33 -4.16 30.63 7.15
N ASP A 34 -5.22 31.41 7.01
CA ASP A 34 -6.58 30.90 7.05
C ASP A 34 -6.65 29.76 6.04
N ILE A 35 -6.78 28.51 6.54
CA ILE A 35 -6.75 27.28 5.71
C ILE A 35 -7.82 27.35 4.62
N GLU A 36 -8.80 28.24 4.78
CA GLU A 36 -9.84 28.54 3.80
C GLU A 36 -9.35 29.33 2.57
N GLU A 37 -8.23 30.03 2.62
CA GLU A 37 -7.68 30.76 1.46
C GLU A 37 -6.75 29.92 0.59
N ILE A 38 -6.34 28.72 0.99
CA ILE A 38 -5.63 27.76 0.12
C ILE A 38 -6.64 27.18 -0.85
N VAL A 39 -6.96 27.92 -1.85
CA VAL A 39 -8.07 27.69 -2.76
C VAL A 39 -7.61 26.86 -3.97
N ILE A 40 -8.11 25.75 -4.08
CA ILE A 40 -9.11 25.00 -4.81
C ILE A 40 -9.36 25.34 -6.28
N VAL A 41 -8.69 26.21 -6.90
CA VAL A 41 -8.94 26.44 -8.33
C VAL A 41 -8.21 25.43 -9.21
N SER A 42 -7.32 24.63 -8.66
CA SER A 42 -6.43 23.75 -9.44
C SER A 42 -6.92 22.32 -9.66
N THR A 43 -8.04 21.90 -9.09
CA THR A 43 -8.53 20.53 -9.28
C THR A 43 -9.52 20.47 -10.47
N PRO A 44 -9.25 19.64 -11.47
CA PRO A 44 -10.12 19.54 -12.64
C PRO A 44 -11.53 19.03 -12.32
N LYS A 45 -11.69 18.29 -11.22
CA LYS A 45 -12.92 17.58 -10.84
C LYS A 45 -13.73 18.24 -9.73
N GLU A 46 -13.47 19.50 -9.40
CA GLU A 46 -14.18 20.23 -8.35
C GLU A 46 -14.65 21.60 -8.83
N THR A 47 -15.88 21.96 -8.52
CA THR A 47 -16.44 23.29 -8.78
C THR A 47 -16.40 24.17 -7.54
N HIS A 48 -16.29 23.57 -6.35
CA HIS A 48 -16.29 24.23 -5.04
C HIS A 48 -15.16 23.78 -4.13
N LYS A 49 -15.03 24.48 -3.00
CA LYS A 49 -14.14 24.07 -1.90
C LYS A 49 -14.56 22.71 -1.34
N LEU A 50 -13.62 21.90 -0.89
CA LEU A 50 -13.90 20.55 -0.36
C LEU A 50 -14.97 20.51 0.71
N ARG A 51 -14.99 21.49 1.61
CA ARG A 51 -16.01 21.60 2.65
C ARG A 51 -17.38 22.09 2.12
N GLN A 52 -17.50 22.37 0.85
CA GLN A 52 -18.74 22.78 0.17
C GLN A 52 -19.28 21.69 -0.78
N ILE A 53 -18.66 20.51 -0.80
CA ILE A 53 -19.10 19.35 -1.57
C ILE A 53 -19.50 18.19 -0.64
N PRO A 54 -20.45 17.31 -1.04
CA PRO A 54 -20.97 16.23 -0.21
C PRO A 54 -19.97 15.05 -0.13
N VAL A 55 -18.91 15.22 0.67
CA VAL A 55 -17.87 14.20 0.90
C VAL A 55 -17.19 14.40 2.25
N ALA A 56 -16.94 13.31 2.96
CA ALA A 56 -16.10 13.34 4.15
C ALA A 56 -14.63 13.52 3.76
N ALA A 57 -13.98 14.59 4.21
CA ALA A 57 -12.58 14.90 3.87
C ALA A 57 -11.77 15.29 5.10
N SER A 58 -10.45 14.98 5.06
CA SER A 58 -9.46 15.52 5.99
C SER A 58 -8.40 16.26 5.19
N LEU A 59 -8.07 17.45 5.64
CA LEU A 59 -7.13 18.37 4.98
C LEU A 59 -5.92 18.60 5.88
N PHE A 60 -4.75 18.35 5.34
CA PHE A 60 -3.45 18.55 5.99
C PHE A 60 -2.65 19.57 5.21
N ASP A 61 -2.30 20.65 5.84
CA ASP A 61 -1.37 21.63 5.28
C ASP A 61 0.08 21.31 5.71
N GLU A 62 1.00 22.04 5.14
CA GLU A 62 2.42 21.94 5.46
C GLU A 62 2.71 22.12 6.94
N THR A 63 2.04 23.08 7.61
CA THR A 63 2.24 23.37 9.03
C THR A 63 1.91 22.13 9.88
N MET A 64 0.76 21.50 9.60
CA MET A 64 0.36 20.29 10.31
C MET A 64 1.32 19.11 10.04
N LEU A 65 1.79 18.94 8.80
CA LEU A 65 2.76 17.89 8.46
C LEU A 65 4.09 18.10 9.20
N ASN A 66 4.57 19.35 9.29
CA ASN A 66 5.80 19.67 10.00
C ASN A 66 5.64 19.49 11.52
N ASN A 67 4.54 19.97 12.13
CA ASN A 67 4.29 19.88 13.57
C ASN A 67 4.09 18.43 14.04
N THR A 68 3.64 17.54 13.17
CA THR A 68 3.51 16.11 13.46
C THR A 68 4.71 15.28 13.02
N HIS A 69 5.73 15.91 12.42
CA HIS A 69 6.88 15.23 11.78
C HIS A 69 6.45 14.11 10.84
N THR A 70 5.34 14.32 10.13
CA THR A 70 4.79 13.36 9.17
C THR A 70 5.58 13.39 7.87
N THR A 71 6.26 12.30 7.52
CA THR A 71 7.15 12.21 6.37
C THR A 71 6.67 11.24 5.30
N SER A 72 5.63 10.44 5.61
CA SER A 72 5.06 9.44 4.71
C SER A 72 3.53 9.37 4.82
N LEU A 73 2.87 8.79 3.80
CA LEU A 73 1.43 8.55 3.85
C LEU A 73 1.04 7.53 4.95
N LYS A 74 1.95 6.64 5.32
CA LYS A 74 1.77 5.70 6.43
C LYS A 74 1.63 6.43 7.76
N GLU A 75 2.53 7.38 8.03
CA GLU A 75 2.44 8.22 9.23
C GLU A 75 1.20 9.13 9.19
N LEU A 76 0.87 9.71 8.02
CA LEU A 76 -0.34 10.51 7.83
C LEU A 76 -1.61 9.73 8.21
N SER A 77 -1.66 8.42 7.92
CA SER A 77 -2.83 7.59 8.20
C SER A 77 -3.23 7.57 9.67
N GLN A 78 -2.28 7.79 10.59
CA GLN A 78 -2.53 7.83 12.03
C GLN A 78 -3.37 9.04 12.48
N TYR A 79 -3.43 10.10 11.67
CA TYR A 79 -4.13 11.35 11.99
C TYR A 79 -5.52 11.45 11.34
N VAL A 80 -5.88 10.51 10.44
CA VAL A 80 -7.14 10.54 9.69
C VAL A 80 -8.11 9.51 10.25
N PRO A 81 -9.37 9.90 10.59
CA PRO A 81 -10.38 8.95 11.05
C PRO A 81 -10.60 7.82 10.05
N ASN A 82 -10.65 6.57 10.54
CA ASN A 82 -10.92 5.37 9.75
C ASN A 82 -10.00 5.16 8.54
N PHE A 83 -8.81 5.73 8.58
CA PHE A 83 -7.73 5.47 7.63
C PHE A 83 -6.58 4.74 8.34
N TYR A 84 -6.08 3.69 7.73
CA TYR A 84 -4.99 2.88 8.28
C TYR A 84 -4.10 2.34 7.17
N MET A 85 -2.79 2.51 7.32
CA MET A 85 -1.78 1.90 6.47
C MET A 85 -0.85 1.04 7.34
N PRO A 86 -1.06 -0.29 7.41
CA PRO A 86 -0.21 -1.17 8.19
C PRO A 86 1.22 -1.21 7.63
N ASP A 87 2.18 -1.42 8.50
CA ASP A 87 3.56 -1.65 8.11
C ASP A 87 3.80 -3.15 7.90
N TYR A 88 4.11 -3.54 6.67
CA TYR A 88 4.44 -4.92 6.31
C TYR A 88 5.96 -5.14 6.13
N GLY A 89 6.79 -4.26 6.66
CA GLY A 89 8.25 -4.36 6.59
C GLY A 89 8.88 -4.10 5.23
N SER A 90 8.09 -3.73 4.23
CA SER A 90 8.57 -3.41 2.89
C SER A 90 7.64 -2.47 2.16
N SER A 91 8.20 -1.57 1.37
CA SER A 91 7.47 -0.61 0.54
C SER A 91 6.78 -1.26 -0.67
N LEU A 92 7.09 -2.51 -1.01
CA LEU A 92 6.34 -3.28 -2.02
C LEU A 92 4.85 -3.35 -1.69
N THR A 93 4.52 -3.40 -0.39
CA THR A 93 3.14 -3.54 0.08
C THR A 93 2.70 -2.27 0.82
N SER A 94 2.40 -1.21 0.08
CA SER A 94 1.85 0.04 0.63
C SER A 94 0.33 0.02 0.54
N ALA A 95 -0.31 -0.76 1.41
CA ALA A 95 -1.76 -0.95 1.40
C ALA A 95 -2.47 0.11 2.23
N ALA A 96 -3.38 0.85 1.61
CA ALA A 96 -4.23 1.84 2.26
C ALA A 96 -5.63 1.24 2.53
N TYR A 97 -6.10 1.36 3.76
CA TYR A 97 -7.44 0.94 4.20
C TYR A 97 -8.23 2.16 4.67
N ILE A 98 -9.37 2.44 4.04
CA ILE A 98 -10.30 3.49 4.46
C ILE A 98 -11.67 2.86 4.70
N ARG A 99 -12.27 3.09 5.88
CA ARG A 99 -13.58 2.55 6.26
C ARG A 99 -13.69 1.03 6.11
N GLY A 100 -12.60 0.31 6.34
CA GLY A 100 -12.56 -1.14 6.18
C GLY A 100 -12.37 -1.65 4.75
N ILE A 101 -12.21 -0.76 3.79
CA ILE A 101 -11.94 -1.07 2.39
C ILE A 101 -10.45 -0.87 2.12
N GLY A 102 -9.75 -1.92 1.71
CA GLY A 102 -8.32 -1.88 1.45
C GLY A 102 -7.83 -3.10 0.68
N SER A 103 -6.54 -3.10 0.34
CA SER A 103 -5.93 -4.19 -0.41
C SER A 103 -4.47 -4.39 -0.02
N ARG A 104 -4.15 -5.57 0.49
CA ARG A 104 -2.77 -5.94 0.77
C ARG A 104 -1.97 -6.29 -0.49
N ILE A 105 -2.55 -7.02 -1.44
CA ILE A 105 -1.91 -7.45 -2.69
C ILE A 105 -2.72 -7.01 -3.89
N ASN A 106 -2.11 -7.03 -5.08
CA ASN A 106 -2.70 -6.68 -6.37
C ASN A 106 -3.28 -5.25 -6.42
N THR A 107 -4.46 -5.05 -7.01
CA THR A 107 -5.06 -3.74 -7.27
C THR A 107 -5.36 -2.96 -5.99
N PRO A 108 -5.06 -1.65 -5.92
CA PRO A 108 -5.40 -0.82 -4.77
C PRO A 108 -6.91 -0.60 -4.65
N ALA A 109 -7.38 -0.32 -3.43
CA ALA A 109 -8.77 0.04 -3.15
C ALA A 109 -8.94 1.54 -2.84
N VAL A 110 -7.84 2.24 -2.65
CA VAL A 110 -7.76 3.70 -2.43
C VAL A 110 -6.83 4.28 -3.49
N GLY A 111 -7.26 5.32 -4.18
CA GLY A 111 -6.48 5.98 -5.22
C GLY A 111 -5.47 6.98 -4.65
N LEU A 112 -4.31 7.12 -5.28
CA LEU A 112 -3.32 8.16 -4.98
C LEU A 112 -3.13 9.07 -6.20
N TYR A 113 -3.17 10.38 -5.98
CA TYR A 113 -2.93 11.41 -6.99
C TYR A 113 -1.92 12.42 -6.47
N VAL A 114 -0.91 12.76 -7.27
CA VAL A 114 0.04 13.83 -6.99
C VAL A 114 -0.07 14.86 -8.11
N ASP A 115 -0.40 16.11 -7.79
CA ASP A 115 -0.66 17.20 -8.75
C ASP A 115 -1.59 16.79 -9.91
N ASN A 116 -2.69 16.08 -9.59
CA ASN A 116 -3.69 15.47 -10.48
C ASN A 116 -3.22 14.24 -11.27
N VAL A 117 -1.97 13.83 -11.17
CA VAL A 117 -1.44 12.61 -11.80
C VAL A 117 -1.77 11.41 -10.95
N GLY A 118 -2.54 10.45 -11.48
CA GLY A 118 -2.91 9.22 -10.79
C GLY A 118 -1.77 8.20 -10.76
N TYR A 119 -1.55 7.57 -9.60
CA TYR A 119 -0.58 6.49 -9.42
C TYR A 119 -1.25 5.14 -9.69
N ALA A 120 -0.73 4.41 -10.67
CA ALA A 120 -1.40 3.24 -11.22
C ALA A 120 -1.30 1.97 -10.34
N ASP A 121 -0.24 1.87 -9.52
CA ASP A 121 0.04 0.70 -8.69
C ASP A 121 0.39 1.10 -7.25
N LYS A 122 -0.06 0.30 -6.28
CA LYS A 122 0.17 0.57 -4.85
C LYS A 122 1.63 0.46 -4.42
N SER A 123 2.48 -0.30 -5.13
CA SER A 123 3.92 -0.33 -4.86
C SER A 123 4.61 1.02 -5.11
N ALA A 124 3.91 1.95 -5.79
CA ALA A 124 4.32 3.35 -5.92
C ALA A 124 3.80 4.27 -4.80
N TYR A 125 2.96 3.79 -3.85
CA TYR A 125 2.29 4.65 -2.87
C TYR A 125 3.17 5.10 -1.70
N ASP A 126 4.29 4.44 -1.45
CA ASP A 126 5.26 4.90 -0.46
C ASP A 126 6.13 6.02 -1.06
N ILE A 127 5.52 7.20 -1.16
CA ILE A 127 6.14 8.42 -1.65
C ILE A 127 6.73 9.24 -0.51
N GLU A 128 7.81 9.95 -0.78
CA GLU A 128 8.34 10.97 0.14
C GLU A 128 7.51 12.26 0.01
N LEU A 129 7.11 12.82 1.15
CA LEU A 129 6.34 14.06 1.22
C LEU A 129 7.25 15.27 1.06
N LEU A 130 7.88 15.38 -0.12
CA LEU A 130 8.77 16.47 -0.47
C LEU A 130 7.96 17.63 -1.09
N ASP A 131 8.27 18.87 -0.69
CA ASP A 131 7.68 20.13 -1.22
C ASP A 131 6.14 20.17 -1.22
N VAL A 132 5.52 19.49 -0.25
CA VAL A 132 4.05 19.38 -0.15
C VAL A 132 3.45 20.68 0.39
N GLU A 133 2.48 21.23 -0.36
CA GLU A 133 1.63 22.34 0.09
C GLU A 133 0.42 21.81 0.89
N ARG A 134 -0.20 20.71 0.40
CA ARG A 134 -1.43 20.17 0.98
C ARG A 134 -1.63 18.68 0.64
N ILE A 135 -2.23 17.95 1.58
CA ILE A 135 -2.75 16.60 1.34
C ILE A 135 -4.23 16.58 1.68
N ASP A 136 -5.04 16.07 0.76
CA ASP A 136 -6.46 15.82 0.95
C ASP A 136 -6.72 14.31 1.02
N VAL A 137 -7.43 13.88 2.04
CA VAL A 137 -7.91 12.50 2.17
C VAL A 137 -9.43 12.51 2.07
N LEU A 138 -9.96 12.05 0.93
CA LEU A 138 -11.39 11.92 0.70
C LEU A 138 -11.80 10.48 1.04
N ARG A 139 -12.72 10.33 1.99
CA ARG A 139 -13.17 9.03 2.49
C ARG A 139 -14.49 8.63 1.86
N GLY A 140 -14.67 7.33 1.63
CA GLY A 140 -15.79 6.77 0.90
C GLY A 140 -15.61 6.82 -0.61
N PRO A 141 -16.45 6.11 -1.38
CA PRO A 141 -16.29 5.94 -2.82
C PRO A 141 -16.27 7.24 -3.61
N GLN A 142 -15.25 7.39 -4.44
CA GLN A 142 -15.08 8.51 -5.38
C GLN A 142 -15.11 8.05 -6.85
N ALA A 143 -15.63 6.85 -7.11
CA ALA A 143 -15.52 6.19 -8.40
C ALA A 143 -16.23 6.91 -9.56
N THR A 144 -17.29 7.69 -9.31
CA THR A 144 -17.98 8.47 -10.35
C THR A 144 -17.06 9.45 -11.07
N LEU A 145 -16.14 10.12 -10.35
CA LEU A 145 -15.20 11.08 -10.96
C LEU A 145 -13.79 10.48 -11.15
N TYR A 146 -13.36 9.55 -10.30
CA TYR A 146 -11.99 9.03 -10.29
C TYR A 146 -11.86 7.60 -10.82
N GLY A 147 -12.99 6.89 -11.03
CA GLY A 147 -13.00 5.55 -11.65
C GLY A 147 -12.47 4.45 -10.74
N ARG A 148 -11.77 3.53 -11.35
CA ARG A 148 -11.25 2.33 -10.69
C ARG A 148 -10.39 2.65 -9.48
N ASN A 149 -10.30 1.69 -8.55
CA ASN A 149 -9.42 1.75 -7.38
C ASN A 149 -9.67 2.94 -6.43
N SER A 150 -10.89 3.49 -6.44
CA SER A 150 -11.34 4.58 -5.55
C SER A 150 -12.55 4.18 -4.69
N MET A 151 -12.68 2.89 -4.38
CA MET A 151 -13.79 2.32 -3.63
C MET A 151 -13.77 2.74 -2.14
N GLY A 152 -12.59 2.75 -1.52
CA GLY A 152 -12.43 3.19 -0.13
C GLY A 152 -12.29 4.70 -0.01
N GLY A 153 -11.74 5.36 -1.02
CA GLY A 153 -11.45 6.78 -1.03
C GLY A 153 -10.30 7.15 -1.95
N ILE A 154 -9.83 8.39 -1.84
CA ILE A 154 -8.66 8.88 -2.57
C ILE A 154 -7.76 9.75 -1.68
N LEU A 155 -6.46 9.70 -1.96
CA LEU A 155 -5.43 10.55 -1.42
C LEU A 155 -4.98 11.52 -2.52
N ARG A 156 -4.93 12.81 -2.24
CA ARG A 156 -4.43 13.80 -3.18
C ARG A 156 -3.34 14.62 -2.52
N VAL A 157 -2.19 14.64 -3.13
CA VAL A 157 -1.02 15.41 -2.71
C VAL A 157 -0.82 16.54 -3.69
N PHE A 158 -0.73 17.76 -3.19
CA PHE A 158 -0.44 18.95 -3.98
C PHE A 158 0.90 19.51 -3.56
N THR A 159 1.78 19.75 -4.53
CA THR A 159 3.08 20.37 -4.29
C THR A 159 2.99 21.89 -4.37
N ARG A 160 3.95 22.59 -3.76
CA ARG A 160 3.97 24.04 -3.72
C ARG A 160 4.03 24.66 -5.13
N ASN A 161 3.24 25.71 -5.32
CA ASN A 161 3.16 26.41 -6.58
C ASN A 161 4.25 27.50 -6.67
N PRO A 162 5.22 27.44 -7.61
CA PRO A 162 6.32 28.38 -7.72
C PRO A 162 5.90 29.80 -8.13
N PHE A 163 4.66 30.04 -8.55
CA PHE A 163 4.12 31.39 -8.70
C PHE A 163 3.72 32.03 -7.38
N ARG A 164 3.39 31.22 -6.36
CA ARG A 164 2.93 31.71 -5.06
C ARG A 164 3.99 31.65 -3.97
N TYR A 165 4.89 30.70 -4.09
CA TYR A 165 5.98 30.48 -3.15
C TYR A 165 7.30 30.55 -3.87
N GLN A 166 8.25 31.32 -3.35
CA GLN A 166 9.56 31.53 -3.93
C GLN A 166 10.61 31.46 -2.82
N GLY A 167 11.83 31.11 -3.21
CA GLY A 167 12.95 30.98 -2.29
C GLY A 167 13.53 29.56 -2.31
N THR A 168 14.42 29.33 -1.37
CA THR A 168 15.10 28.03 -1.22
C THR A 168 14.85 27.50 0.19
N ASP A 169 14.36 26.27 0.27
CA ASP A 169 14.20 25.53 1.52
C ASP A 169 15.24 24.43 1.58
N ILE A 170 15.94 24.32 2.70
CA ILE A 170 16.85 23.21 3.00
C ILE A 170 16.46 22.63 4.36
N LYS A 171 16.30 21.32 4.44
CA LYS A 171 16.05 20.61 5.69
C LYS A 171 17.09 19.53 5.87
N VAL A 172 17.71 19.50 7.06
CA VAL A 172 18.67 18.48 7.51
C VAL A 172 18.17 17.92 8.83
N GLY A 173 18.06 16.62 8.93
CA GLY A 173 17.59 15.99 10.16
C GLY A 173 18.36 14.72 10.48
N GLY A 174 18.28 14.31 11.75
CA GLY A 174 18.87 13.06 12.23
C GLY A 174 18.09 12.45 13.37
N SER A 175 18.16 11.13 13.47
CA SER A 175 17.55 10.35 14.55
C SER A 175 18.56 9.35 15.14
N LEU A 176 18.38 9.02 16.44
CA LEU A 176 19.41 8.32 17.20
C LEU A 176 19.33 6.80 17.12
N LYS A 177 18.16 6.20 17.40
CA LYS A 177 18.05 4.74 17.57
C LYS A 177 18.25 3.96 16.29
N ASP A 178 17.72 4.43 15.19
CA ASP A 178 17.83 3.82 13.87
C ASP A 178 19.05 4.33 13.06
N VAL A 179 19.88 5.19 13.66
CA VAL A 179 21.01 5.88 13.00
C VAL A 179 20.53 6.54 11.71
N GLY A 180 19.38 7.22 11.83
CA GLY A 180 18.73 7.85 10.67
C GLY A 180 19.28 9.25 10.39
N TYR A 181 19.29 9.62 9.10
CA TYR A 181 19.53 11.01 8.69
C TYR A 181 18.80 11.31 7.37
N ASN A 182 18.42 12.57 7.23
CA ASN A 182 17.74 13.05 6.03
C ASN A 182 18.28 14.43 5.62
N VAL A 183 18.30 14.66 4.31
CA VAL A 183 18.63 15.95 3.72
C VAL A 183 17.67 16.19 2.57
N SER A 184 17.05 17.37 2.53
CA SER A 184 16.26 17.80 1.37
C SER A 184 16.54 19.25 1.03
N ALA A 185 16.43 19.60 -0.24
CA ALA A 185 16.53 20.96 -0.73
C ALA A 185 15.48 21.17 -1.83
N SER A 186 14.82 22.34 -1.80
CA SER A 186 13.83 22.74 -2.80
C SER A 186 14.03 24.21 -3.13
N HIS A 187 14.06 24.53 -4.44
CA HIS A 187 14.17 25.89 -4.93
C HIS A 187 12.96 26.23 -5.80
N TYR A 188 12.38 27.42 -5.59
CA TYR A 188 11.20 27.91 -6.27
C TYR A 188 11.48 29.29 -6.84
N GLN A 189 11.30 29.43 -8.15
CA GLN A 189 11.61 30.65 -8.85
C GLN A 189 10.50 31.06 -9.83
N LYS A 190 10.00 32.27 -9.66
CA LYS A 190 9.19 32.95 -10.66
C LYS A 190 10.14 33.72 -11.58
N ILE A 191 10.28 33.30 -12.83
CA ILE A 191 11.11 33.99 -13.84
C ILE A 191 10.45 35.29 -14.30
N ASN A 192 9.14 35.20 -14.59
CA ASN A 192 8.30 36.31 -14.98
C ASN A 192 6.82 36.01 -14.72
N ASN A 193 5.89 36.85 -15.16
CA ASN A 193 4.47 36.63 -14.94
C ASN A 193 3.89 35.43 -15.72
N HIS A 194 4.66 34.85 -16.65
CA HIS A 194 4.23 33.72 -17.48
C HIS A 194 4.92 32.39 -17.15
N ILE A 195 6.10 32.42 -16.52
CA ILE A 195 6.92 31.22 -16.29
C ILE A 195 7.41 31.20 -14.86
N ALA A 196 7.19 30.07 -14.21
CA ALA A 196 7.76 29.75 -12.90
C ALA A 196 8.16 28.26 -12.86
N PHE A 197 9.19 27.93 -12.10
CA PHE A 197 9.65 26.56 -11.92
C PHE A 197 10.01 26.25 -10.48
N SER A 198 10.00 24.96 -10.14
CA SER A 198 10.61 24.45 -8.91
C SER A 198 11.49 23.24 -9.20
N LEU A 199 12.53 23.09 -8.38
CA LEU A 199 13.43 21.94 -8.41
C LEU A 199 13.67 21.50 -6.98
N SER A 200 13.41 20.23 -6.70
CA SER A 200 13.52 19.64 -5.36
C SER A 200 14.30 18.33 -5.40
N GLY A 201 15.07 18.06 -4.35
CA GLY A 201 15.81 16.81 -4.19
C GLY A 201 15.93 16.41 -2.73
N PHE A 202 16.07 15.11 -2.49
CA PHE A 202 16.18 14.58 -1.14
C PHE A 202 17.04 13.31 -1.08
N TYR A 203 17.57 13.05 0.10
CA TYR A 203 18.18 11.79 0.49
C TYR A 203 17.79 11.46 1.92
N ARG A 204 17.43 10.18 2.17
CA ARG A 204 17.12 9.67 3.49
C ARG A 204 17.80 8.31 3.71
N HIS A 205 18.29 8.10 4.91
CA HIS A 205 18.91 6.87 5.34
C HIS A 205 18.42 6.46 6.74
N SER A 206 18.26 5.17 6.97
CA SER A 206 18.06 4.57 8.28
C SER A 206 18.65 3.16 8.27
N ASP A 207 19.37 2.81 9.32
CA ASP A 207 19.88 1.43 9.52
C ASP A 207 18.79 0.46 9.98
N GLY A 208 17.65 0.99 10.44
CA GLY A 208 16.55 0.23 11.04
C GLY A 208 16.74 -0.01 12.54
N PHE A 209 15.66 -0.47 13.17
CA PHE A 209 15.59 -0.63 14.64
C PHE A 209 15.93 -2.02 15.11
N PHE A 210 15.81 -3.03 14.26
CA PHE A 210 15.85 -4.43 14.65
C PHE A 210 17.13 -5.11 14.21
N LYS A 211 17.44 -6.26 14.82
CA LYS A 211 18.64 -7.06 14.51
C LYS A 211 18.23 -8.49 14.16
N ASN A 212 18.65 -8.96 12.98
CA ASN A 212 18.65 -10.38 12.64
C ASN A 212 19.83 -11.04 13.34
N VAL A 213 19.56 -12.02 14.21
CA VAL A 213 20.59 -12.65 15.05
C VAL A 213 21.40 -13.69 14.27
N THR A 214 20.81 -14.38 13.29
CA THR A 214 21.47 -15.38 12.45
C THR A 214 22.47 -14.71 11.50
N ARG A 215 22.07 -13.63 10.83
CA ARG A 215 22.89 -12.90 9.89
C ARG A 215 23.79 -11.84 10.54
N ASN A 216 23.57 -11.56 11.82
CA ASN A 216 24.26 -10.52 12.60
C ASN A 216 24.21 -9.13 11.92
N GLU A 217 23.08 -8.76 11.33
CA GLU A 217 22.86 -7.49 10.63
C GLU A 217 21.62 -6.74 11.14
N ARG A 218 21.61 -5.39 10.98
CA ARG A 218 20.41 -4.59 11.25
C ARG A 218 19.43 -4.72 10.09
N VAL A 219 18.13 -4.77 10.41
CA VAL A 219 17.05 -4.95 9.45
C VAL A 219 15.93 -3.94 9.66
N GLY A 220 15.09 -3.76 8.64
CA GLY A 220 14.04 -2.76 8.62
C GLY A 220 14.55 -1.35 8.32
N GLY A 221 15.83 -1.21 7.93
CA GLY A 221 16.40 0.03 7.46
C GLY A 221 16.08 0.31 5.99
N HIS A 222 16.36 1.55 5.56
CA HIS A 222 16.13 1.96 4.18
C HIS A 222 17.13 3.02 3.69
N GLU A 223 17.34 3.06 2.38
CA GLU A 223 17.93 4.18 1.65
C GLU A 223 16.96 4.68 0.60
N VAL A 224 16.68 5.99 0.59
CA VAL A 224 15.81 6.61 -0.40
C VAL A 224 16.46 7.89 -0.93
N ALA A 225 16.48 8.05 -2.24
CA ALA A 225 16.95 9.27 -2.90
C ALA A 225 16.05 9.63 -4.06
N GLY A 226 15.85 10.90 -4.31
CA GLY A 226 15.02 11.33 -5.43
C GLY A 226 14.95 12.82 -5.61
N GLY A 227 14.17 13.23 -6.59
CA GLY A 227 13.93 14.63 -6.87
C GLY A 227 12.74 14.86 -7.78
N ARG A 228 12.28 16.09 -7.81
CA ARG A 228 11.15 16.56 -8.61
C ARG A 228 11.49 17.86 -9.32
N ALA A 229 11.04 17.98 -10.55
CA ALA A 229 11.05 19.21 -11.32
C ALA A 229 9.61 19.56 -11.71
N ARG A 230 9.24 20.83 -11.58
CA ARG A 230 7.95 21.36 -12.01
C ARG A 230 8.16 22.64 -12.79
N LEU A 231 7.47 22.79 -13.90
CA LEU A 231 7.46 23.97 -14.74
C LEU A 231 6.03 24.39 -15.02
N ILE A 232 5.68 25.63 -14.67
CA ILE A 232 4.37 26.20 -14.98
C ILE A 232 4.57 27.32 -16.00
N TRP A 233 3.85 27.20 -17.12
CA TRP A 233 3.83 28.21 -18.19
C TRP A 233 2.41 28.70 -18.44
N MET A 234 2.21 30.00 -18.34
CA MET A 234 0.95 30.71 -18.61
C MET A 234 1.18 31.68 -19.75
N PRO A 235 1.07 31.24 -21.04
CA PRO A 235 1.32 32.13 -22.19
C PRO A 235 0.36 33.32 -22.25
N ASN A 236 -0.84 33.17 -21.70
CA ASN A 236 -1.86 34.21 -21.49
C ASN A 236 -2.83 33.77 -20.37
N ASP A 237 -3.85 34.60 -20.08
CA ASP A 237 -4.83 34.30 -19.01
C ASP A 237 -5.75 33.09 -19.29
N ALA A 238 -5.87 32.71 -20.57
CA ALA A 238 -6.71 31.56 -20.96
C ALA A 238 -5.97 30.23 -20.83
N TRP A 239 -4.66 30.17 -20.98
CA TRP A 239 -3.90 28.94 -21.01
C TRP A 239 -2.95 28.80 -19.81
N LYS A 240 -2.93 27.62 -19.22
CA LYS A 240 -1.93 27.18 -18.25
C LYS A 240 -1.42 25.79 -18.62
N VAL A 241 -0.12 25.65 -18.71
CA VAL A 241 0.59 24.38 -18.89
C VAL A 241 1.40 24.14 -17.62
N ASP A 242 1.21 22.99 -16.99
CA ASP A 242 1.86 22.62 -15.73
C ASP A 242 2.50 21.23 -15.91
N PHE A 243 3.80 21.21 -16.09
CA PHE A 243 4.58 19.99 -16.30
C PHE A 243 5.31 19.59 -15.02
N THR A 244 5.20 18.32 -14.65
CA THR A 244 5.89 17.72 -13.51
C THR A 244 6.65 16.49 -13.94
N ALA A 245 7.83 16.28 -13.37
CA ALA A 245 8.60 15.04 -13.50
C ALA A 245 9.27 14.73 -12.17
N ASP A 246 9.11 13.50 -11.67
CA ASP A 246 9.77 13.04 -10.46
C ASP A 246 10.43 11.67 -10.66
N TYR A 247 11.53 11.48 -9.97
CA TYR A 247 12.26 10.22 -9.91
C TYR A 247 12.65 9.90 -8.47
N SER A 248 12.47 8.65 -8.06
CA SER A 248 12.97 8.17 -6.79
C SER A 248 13.56 6.76 -6.91
N TYR A 249 14.63 6.53 -6.17
CA TYR A 249 15.22 5.21 -5.91
C TYR A 249 15.07 4.89 -4.43
N ARG A 250 14.66 3.66 -4.13
CA ARG A 250 14.50 3.16 -2.77
C ARG A 250 15.10 1.77 -2.64
N GLU A 251 15.76 1.53 -1.51
CA GLU A 251 16.21 0.22 -1.06
C GLU A 251 15.77 0.02 0.40
N ASP A 252 14.95 -1.01 0.66
CA ASP A 252 14.59 -1.47 2.00
C ASP A 252 15.45 -2.70 2.34
N ARG A 253 16.01 -2.74 3.56
CA ARG A 253 16.99 -3.75 4.00
C ARG A 253 16.34 -4.74 4.95
N GLY A 254 16.10 -5.96 4.48
CA GLY A 254 15.53 -7.05 5.25
C GLY A 254 14.05 -6.85 5.61
N TYR A 255 13.48 -7.88 6.20
CA TYR A 255 12.12 -7.88 6.71
C TYR A 255 12.19 -8.12 8.21
N PRO A 256 11.66 -7.21 9.07
CA PRO A 256 11.80 -7.32 10.52
C PRO A 256 10.75 -8.24 11.13
N TYR A 257 10.57 -9.45 10.57
CA TYR A 257 9.64 -10.44 11.09
C TYR A 257 10.30 -11.28 12.18
N ARG A 258 9.81 -11.14 13.42
CA ARG A 258 10.25 -11.95 14.54
C ARG A 258 9.45 -13.26 14.61
N TYR A 259 10.12 -14.34 14.92
CA TYR A 259 9.49 -15.62 15.20
C TYR A 259 8.67 -15.52 16.49
N SER A 260 7.38 -15.81 16.43
CA SER A 260 6.42 -15.70 17.54
C SER A 260 5.92 -17.07 18.03
N GLY A 261 6.61 -18.15 17.65
CA GLY A 261 6.28 -19.54 18.02
C GLY A 261 5.42 -20.26 17.00
N SER A 262 5.10 -21.55 17.28
CA SER A 262 4.13 -22.33 16.48
C SER A 262 2.78 -22.40 17.18
N VAL A 263 1.74 -22.81 16.46
CA VAL A 263 0.42 -23.06 17.04
C VAL A 263 0.47 -24.27 17.99
N ASP A 264 1.30 -25.26 17.63
CA ASP A 264 1.48 -26.54 18.37
C ASP A 264 2.72 -26.51 19.27
N GLN A 265 3.02 -25.39 19.93
CA GLN A 265 4.25 -25.19 20.71
C GLN A 265 4.51 -26.27 21.73
N THR A 266 5.65 -26.99 21.58
CA THR A 266 6.27 -27.78 22.63
C THR A 266 7.04 -26.85 23.61
N GLU A 267 7.28 -27.27 24.86
CA GLU A 267 7.96 -26.42 25.85
C GLU A 267 9.41 -26.07 25.45
N GLU A 268 10.10 -26.92 24.70
CA GLU A 268 11.47 -26.67 24.18
C GLU A 268 11.48 -25.57 23.10
N GLU A 269 10.44 -25.45 22.27
CA GLU A 269 10.32 -24.38 21.27
C GLU A 269 10.10 -23.01 21.92
N LYS A 270 9.58 -22.93 23.14
CA LYS A 270 9.33 -21.68 23.86
C LYS A 270 10.59 -20.93 24.27
N ALA A 271 11.74 -21.63 24.40
CA ALA A 271 12.90 -21.07 25.08
C ALA A 271 13.96 -20.39 24.19
N GLY A 272 14.08 -20.72 22.90
CA GLY A 272 15.28 -20.33 22.11
C GLY A 272 15.13 -19.13 21.19
N ASN A 273 14.19 -19.16 20.28
CA ASN A 273 14.11 -18.21 19.14
C ASN A 273 12.89 -17.27 19.18
N ILE A 274 11.97 -17.46 20.12
CA ILE A 274 10.77 -16.61 20.23
C ILE A 274 11.17 -15.16 20.49
N GLY A 275 10.57 -14.23 19.74
CA GLY A 275 10.84 -12.80 19.81
C GLY A 275 12.07 -12.36 19.01
N ARG A 276 12.76 -13.26 18.32
CA ARG A 276 13.97 -12.95 17.52
C ARG A 276 13.69 -13.00 16.03
N ILE A 277 14.46 -12.26 15.28
CA ILE A 277 14.53 -12.30 13.81
C ILE A 277 15.69 -13.22 13.45
N ILE A 278 15.39 -14.34 12.78
CA ILE A 278 16.32 -15.46 12.63
C ILE A 278 16.53 -15.95 11.18
N TYR A 279 15.89 -15.37 10.20
CA TYR A 279 16.03 -15.82 8.81
C TYR A 279 17.50 -15.78 8.33
N ASN A 280 17.85 -16.74 7.47
CA ASN A 280 19.24 -16.96 7.03
C ASN A 280 19.53 -16.49 5.60
N ASP A 281 18.52 -16.40 4.71
CA ASP A 281 18.73 -15.99 3.34
C ASP A 281 18.62 -14.47 3.14
N PRO A 282 19.35 -13.88 2.16
CA PRO A 282 19.29 -12.45 1.90
C PRO A 282 17.87 -11.98 1.56
N SER A 283 17.44 -10.90 2.22
CA SER A 283 16.12 -10.33 2.02
C SER A 283 16.21 -8.81 1.82
N PHE A 284 15.61 -8.30 0.77
CA PHE A 284 15.60 -6.87 0.44
C PHE A 284 14.48 -6.52 -0.54
N TYR A 285 14.17 -5.22 -0.63
CA TYR A 285 13.36 -4.65 -1.69
C TYR A 285 14.05 -3.43 -2.30
N ARG A 286 14.08 -3.33 -3.63
CA ARG A 286 14.63 -2.20 -4.39
C ARG A 286 13.62 -1.72 -5.40
N ARG A 287 13.48 -0.41 -5.54
CA ARG A 287 12.54 0.21 -6.48
C ARG A 287 13.14 1.45 -7.13
N SER A 288 12.96 1.59 -8.44
CA SER A 288 13.09 2.84 -9.18
C SER A 288 11.70 3.24 -9.67
N LEU A 289 11.30 4.46 -9.40
CA LEU A 289 10.01 5.02 -9.78
C LEU A 289 10.23 6.34 -10.54
N PHE A 290 9.74 6.42 -11.76
CA PHE A 290 9.70 7.65 -12.55
C PHE A 290 8.25 7.97 -12.89
N ASN A 291 7.82 9.19 -12.59
CA ASN A 291 6.51 9.71 -12.95
C ASN A 291 6.68 11.02 -13.70
N THR A 292 5.80 11.26 -14.65
CA THR A 292 5.68 12.56 -15.30
C THR A 292 4.23 12.86 -15.61
N GLY A 293 3.86 14.13 -15.48
CA GLY A 293 2.52 14.62 -15.75
C GLY A 293 2.55 15.94 -16.50
N LEU A 294 1.65 16.06 -17.46
CA LEU A 294 1.40 17.28 -18.20
C LEU A 294 -0.07 17.67 -18.01
N ASN A 295 -0.32 18.74 -17.24
CA ASN A 295 -1.65 19.30 -17.06
C ASN A 295 -1.77 20.54 -17.98
N VAL A 296 -2.68 20.49 -18.94
CA VAL A 296 -2.99 21.61 -19.83
C VAL A 296 -4.40 22.09 -19.52
N GLN A 297 -4.52 23.34 -19.07
CA GLN A 297 -5.79 23.96 -18.74
C GLN A 297 -6.09 25.10 -19.73
N TYR A 298 -7.31 25.11 -20.23
CA TYR A 298 -7.86 26.18 -21.03
C TYR A 298 -9.11 26.78 -20.36
N ASN A 299 -9.06 28.08 -20.07
CA ASN A 299 -10.14 28.83 -19.43
C ASN A 299 -10.93 29.56 -20.52
N ALA A 300 -12.06 28.95 -20.95
CA ALA A 300 -13.04 29.61 -21.80
C ALA A 300 -14.02 30.45 -20.95
N ASP A 301 -14.89 31.23 -21.61
CA ASP A 301 -15.84 32.09 -20.91
C ASP A 301 -16.85 31.32 -20.06
N HIS A 302 -17.30 30.18 -20.54
CA HIS A 302 -18.37 29.39 -19.90
C HIS A 302 -17.91 28.06 -19.28
N PHE A 303 -16.72 27.58 -19.62
CA PHE A 303 -16.17 26.33 -19.11
C PHE A 303 -14.65 26.39 -18.93
N VAL A 304 -14.14 25.45 -18.16
CA VAL A 304 -12.70 25.17 -18.05
C VAL A 304 -12.48 23.77 -18.60
N MET A 305 -11.59 23.65 -19.57
CA MET A 305 -11.09 22.37 -20.07
C MET A 305 -9.76 22.06 -19.38
N THR A 306 -9.58 20.82 -18.97
CA THR A 306 -8.29 20.33 -18.45
C THR A 306 -7.97 18.98 -19.07
N SER A 307 -6.77 18.85 -19.66
CA SER A 307 -6.17 17.60 -20.10
C SER A 307 -5.05 17.24 -19.15
N VAL A 308 -5.04 16.01 -18.67
CA VAL A 308 -3.98 15.45 -17.79
C VAL A 308 -3.41 14.21 -18.45
N THR A 309 -2.24 14.38 -19.09
CA THR A 309 -1.45 13.28 -19.65
C THR A 309 -0.45 12.82 -18.60
N ALA A 310 -0.39 11.53 -18.30
CA ALA A 310 0.54 10.98 -17.33
C ALA A 310 1.27 9.74 -17.84
N TYR A 311 2.54 9.63 -17.45
CA TYR A 311 3.33 8.41 -17.65
C TYR A 311 4.03 8.02 -16.37
N GLN A 312 3.95 6.72 -16.03
CA GLN A 312 4.61 6.12 -14.88
C GLN A 312 5.44 4.92 -15.33
N ASN A 313 6.69 4.85 -14.87
CA ASN A 313 7.55 3.68 -15.00
C ASN A 313 8.05 3.28 -13.60
N LEU A 314 7.73 2.06 -13.20
CA LEU A 314 8.18 1.46 -11.97
C LEU A 314 8.98 0.20 -12.30
N ASN A 315 10.19 0.09 -11.74
CA ASN A 315 10.97 -1.14 -11.79
C ASN A 315 11.30 -1.52 -10.35
N ASP A 316 10.95 -2.73 -9.96
CA ASP A 316 11.28 -3.23 -8.63
C ASP A 316 11.89 -4.63 -8.65
N ASN A 317 12.55 -4.95 -7.54
CA ASN A 317 13.14 -6.25 -7.27
C ASN A 317 13.02 -6.54 -5.77
N MET A 318 12.26 -7.56 -5.45
CA MET A 318 12.15 -8.13 -4.12
C MET A 318 12.85 -9.48 -4.07
N THR A 319 13.61 -9.71 -3.02
CA THR A 319 14.11 -11.03 -2.64
C THR A 319 13.76 -11.24 -1.18
N MET A 320 13.24 -12.39 -0.83
CA MET A 320 12.78 -12.69 0.51
C MET A 320 13.01 -14.15 0.87
N ASP A 321 13.59 -14.35 2.03
CA ASP A 321 13.54 -15.61 2.77
C ASP A 321 12.08 -15.79 3.21
N GLN A 322 11.37 -16.72 2.60
CA GLN A 322 9.92 -16.84 2.77
C GLN A 322 9.52 -17.75 3.93
N ASP A 323 10.45 -18.57 4.42
CA ASP A 323 10.22 -19.38 5.62
C ASP A 323 10.57 -18.64 6.91
N PHE A 324 11.36 -17.55 6.84
CA PHE A 324 11.79 -16.67 7.94
C PHE A 324 12.53 -17.39 9.07
N MET A 325 13.13 -18.55 8.79
CA MET A 325 13.82 -19.41 9.76
C MET A 325 15.35 -19.35 9.55
N ASP A 326 16.07 -20.00 10.45
CA ASP A 326 17.52 -20.14 10.41
C ASP A 326 18.02 -21.31 9.52
N GLU A 327 17.11 -21.94 8.83
CA GLU A 327 17.34 -23.04 7.90
C GLU A 327 16.64 -22.78 6.56
N SER A 328 17.33 -22.99 5.45
CA SER A 328 16.80 -22.72 4.12
C SER A 328 15.79 -23.79 3.65
N TYR A 329 14.55 -23.43 3.56
CA TYR A 329 13.48 -24.20 2.89
C TYR A 329 13.19 -23.65 1.52
N PHE A 330 12.90 -22.36 1.40
CA PHE A 330 12.67 -21.71 0.12
C PHE A 330 12.85 -20.20 0.14
N THR A 331 13.21 -19.67 -1.02
CA THR A 331 13.31 -18.23 -1.25
C THR A 331 12.42 -17.81 -2.40
N LEU A 332 11.88 -16.60 -2.28
CA LEU A 332 11.07 -15.95 -3.29
C LEU A 332 11.79 -14.73 -3.84
N CYS A 333 11.90 -14.65 -5.16
CA CYS A 333 12.33 -13.44 -5.84
C CYS A 333 11.19 -12.95 -6.73
N GLN A 334 10.95 -11.63 -6.74
CA GLN A 334 9.99 -11.02 -7.65
C GLN A 334 10.60 -9.77 -8.28
N LYS A 335 10.65 -9.74 -9.61
CA LYS A 335 11.08 -8.58 -10.39
C LYS A 335 9.92 -8.10 -11.23
N GLN A 336 9.57 -6.81 -11.09
CA GLN A 336 8.47 -6.22 -11.84
C GLN A 336 8.95 -5.01 -12.64
N ARG A 337 8.33 -4.82 -13.78
CA ARG A 337 8.40 -3.59 -14.56
C ARG A 337 7.01 -3.19 -14.99
N ILE A 338 6.54 -2.09 -14.43
CA ILE A 338 5.23 -1.52 -14.71
C ILE A 338 5.41 -0.26 -15.56
N ASN A 339 4.71 -0.20 -16.69
CA ASN A 339 4.59 1.01 -17.50
C ASN A 339 3.11 1.34 -17.62
N SER A 340 2.74 2.58 -17.31
CA SER A 340 1.38 3.07 -17.41
C SER A 340 1.36 4.41 -18.14
N TRP A 341 0.46 4.53 -19.09
CA TRP A 341 0.09 5.77 -19.77
C TRP A 341 -1.37 6.05 -19.52
N SER A 342 -1.71 7.28 -19.15
CA SER A 342 -3.10 7.68 -19.02
C SER A 342 -3.32 9.08 -19.55
N GLU A 343 -4.53 9.31 -20.07
CA GLU A 343 -5.04 10.60 -20.51
C GLU A 343 -6.41 10.82 -19.89
N GLU A 344 -6.61 11.99 -19.32
CA GLU A 344 -7.91 12.41 -18.82
C GLU A 344 -8.25 13.78 -19.35
N LEU A 345 -9.36 13.88 -20.08
CA LEU A 345 -9.91 15.13 -20.57
C LEU A 345 -11.16 15.48 -19.77
N THR A 346 -11.15 16.62 -19.10
CA THR A 346 -12.23 17.09 -18.24
C THR A 346 -12.70 18.48 -18.66
N PHE A 347 -14.02 18.65 -18.70
CA PHE A 347 -14.68 19.93 -18.87
C PHE A 347 -15.50 20.21 -17.62
N LYS A 348 -15.39 21.43 -17.07
CA LYS A 348 -16.25 21.87 -15.96
C LYS A 348 -16.85 23.24 -16.24
N SER A 349 -18.09 23.45 -15.79
CA SER A 349 -18.79 24.73 -15.92
C SER A 349 -18.09 25.83 -15.14
N ARG A 350 -18.22 27.07 -15.63
CA ARG A 350 -17.67 28.28 -15.03
C ARG A 350 -18.78 29.30 -14.85
N TYR A 351 -18.79 29.98 -13.70
CA TYR A 351 -19.69 31.10 -13.39
C TYR A 351 -21.20 30.80 -13.40
N ASN A 352 -21.63 29.53 -13.41
CA ASN A 352 -23.05 29.21 -13.31
C ASN A 352 -23.38 28.85 -11.85
N THR A 353 -24.24 29.60 -11.21
CA THR A 353 -24.64 29.40 -9.81
C THR A 353 -25.82 28.45 -9.65
N ARG A 354 -26.62 28.20 -10.72
CA ARG A 354 -27.80 27.34 -10.64
C ARG A 354 -27.55 25.91 -11.11
N TRP A 355 -26.78 25.77 -12.17
CA TRP A 355 -26.44 24.48 -12.75
C TRP A 355 -24.92 24.40 -13.00
N GLU A 356 -24.29 23.57 -12.25
CA GLU A 356 -22.87 23.28 -12.40
C GLU A 356 -22.71 21.87 -12.93
N TRP A 357 -21.72 21.68 -13.80
CA TRP A 357 -21.49 20.36 -14.37
C TRP A 357 -20.01 20.11 -14.57
N ILE A 358 -19.67 18.81 -14.52
CA ILE A 358 -18.36 18.25 -14.85
C ILE A 358 -18.62 17.08 -15.80
N ALA A 359 -17.91 17.03 -16.93
CA ALA A 359 -17.95 15.94 -17.88
C ALA A 359 -16.54 15.61 -18.31
N GLY A 360 -16.27 14.36 -18.63
CA GLY A 360 -14.94 13.98 -19.09
C GLY A 360 -14.84 12.56 -19.64
N ALA A 361 -13.67 12.30 -20.19
CA ALA A 361 -13.27 10.99 -20.70
C ALA A 361 -11.90 10.63 -20.12
N TYR A 362 -11.67 9.35 -19.93
CA TYR A 362 -10.43 8.80 -19.42
C TYR A 362 -10.02 7.58 -20.24
N ALA A 363 -8.72 7.46 -20.48
CA ALA A 363 -8.12 6.27 -21.09
C ALA A 363 -6.80 5.93 -20.39
N MET A 364 -6.54 4.63 -20.20
CA MET A 364 -5.29 4.15 -19.61
C MET A 364 -4.86 2.84 -20.28
N ILE A 365 -3.57 2.72 -20.52
CA ILE A 365 -2.91 1.48 -20.90
C ILE A 365 -1.78 1.23 -19.92
N GLN A 366 -1.87 0.10 -19.22
CA GLN A 366 -0.84 -0.34 -18.27
C GLN A 366 -0.33 -1.71 -18.70
N THR A 367 0.96 -1.93 -18.58
CA THR A 367 1.58 -3.25 -18.75
C THR A 367 2.50 -3.53 -17.57
N ASN A 368 2.22 -4.59 -16.84
CA ASN A 368 3.13 -5.13 -15.84
C ASN A 368 3.81 -6.38 -16.42
N ARG A 369 5.14 -6.45 -16.31
CA ARG A 369 5.95 -7.62 -16.62
C ARG A 369 6.58 -8.10 -15.33
N THR A 370 6.24 -9.33 -14.92
CA THR A 370 6.71 -9.91 -13.67
C THR A 370 7.51 -11.17 -13.96
N LYS A 371 8.68 -11.30 -13.31
CA LYS A 371 9.40 -12.56 -13.14
C LYS A 371 9.37 -12.91 -11.68
N SER A 372 8.99 -14.14 -11.34
CA SER A 372 8.81 -14.55 -9.95
C SER A 372 9.37 -15.97 -9.74
N PRO A 373 10.71 -16.17 -9.79
CA PRO A 373 11.30 -17.45 -9.50
C PRO A 373 11.12 -17.81 -8.02
N VAL A 374 10.77 -19.07 -7.79
CA VAL A 374 10.67 -19.71 -6.48
C VAL A 374 11.70 -20.82 -6.42
N SER A 375 12.60 -20.77 -5.45
CA SER A 375 13.67 -21.75 -5.24
C SER A 375 13.33 -22.64 -4.04
N LEU A 376 13.23 -23.95 -4.27
CA LEU A 376 12.87 -24.96 -3.26
C LEU A 376 14.08 -25.86 -3.03
N THR A 377 14.52 -25.97 -1.77
CA THR A 377 15.68 -26.78 -1.38
C THR A 377 15.31 -28.27 -1.26
N ASP A 378 16.30 -29.17 -1.21
CA ASP A 378 16.12 -30.59 -0.90
C ASP A 378 15.32 -30.76 0.41
N ARG A 379 15.60 -29.91 1.39
CA ARG A 379 14.91 -29.97 2.69
C ARG A 379 13.40 -29.74 2.53
N PHE A 380 13.01 -28.71 1.77
CA PHE A 380 11.58 -28.47 1.47
C PHE A 380 10.96 -29.65 0.73
N MET A 381 11.65 -30.16 -0.31
CA MET A 381 11.14 -31.25 -1.13
C MET A 381 11.00 -32.55 -0.31
N ASN A 382 11.88 -32.81 0.65
CA ASN A 382 11.77 -33.98 1.54
C ASN A 382 10.62 -33.90 2.54
N THR A 383 10.08 -32.72 2.86
CA THR A 383 8.90 -32.57 3.75
C THR A 383 7.67 -33.30 3.21
N VAL A 384 7.61 -33.53 1.89
CA VAL A 384 6.54 -34.33 1.24
C VAL A 384 6.48 -35.76 1.82
N PHE A 385 7.63 -36.30 2.28
CA PHE A 385 7.73 -37.66 2.80
C PHE A 385 7.63 -37.73 4.33
N ASP A 386 7.54 -36.59 5.05
CA ASP A 386 7.56 -36.58 6.53
C ASP A 386 6.45 -37.41 7.16
N LYS A 387 5.23 -37.35 6.62
CA LYS A 387 4.09 -38.15 7.10
C LYS A 387 4.32 -39.65 6.86
N ALA A 388 4.80 -40.01 5.67
CA ALA A 388 5.10 -41.38 5.32
C ALA A 388 6.25 -41.92 6.18
N ASN A 389 7.30 -41.12 6.40
CA ASN A 389 8.41 -41.47 7.25
C ASN A 389 8.00 -41.65 8.71
N SER A 390 7.14 -40.80 9.24
CA SER A 390 6.59 -40.94 10.60
C SER A 390 5.81 -42.23 10.77
N ALA A 391 4.96 -42.59 9.81
CA ALA A 391 4.21 -43.82 9.82
C ALA A 391 5.11 -45.08 9.69
N MET A 392 6.24 -44.98 9.01
CA MET A 392 7.18 -46.07 8.79
C MET A 392 8.28 -46.20 9.87
N GLN A 393 8.37 -45.24 10.81
CA GLN A 393 9.44 -45.19 11.81
C GLN A 393 9.58 -46.46 12.63
N ALA A 394 8.45 -47.06 13.03
CA ALA A 394 8.45 -48.35 13.81
C ALA A 394 9.08 -49.51 13.02
N SER A 395 9.02 -49.48 11.68
CA SER A 395 9.59 -50.48 10.79
C SER A 395 11.02 -50.18 10.37
N ARG A 396 11.63 -49.08 10.88
CA ARG A 396 12.95 -48.55 10.46
C ARG A 396 13.05 -48.33 8.96
N MET A 397 11.95 -47.93 8.36
CA MET A 397 11.88 -47.58 6.92
C MET A 397 11.79 -46.08 6.77
N SER A 398 12.42 -45.52 5.71
CA SER A 398 12.28 -44.13 5.37
C SER A 398 12.41 -43.87 3.86
N ILE A 399 11.73 -42.88 3.37
CA ILE A 399 11.83 -42.43 1.98
C ILE A 399 12.56 -41.08 1.98
N SER A 400 13.52 -40.91 1.08
CA SER A 400 14.19 -39.65 0.82
C SER A 400 14.32 -39.41 -0.69
N MET A 401 14.41 -38.16 -1.04
CA MET A 401 14.68 -37.72 -2.41
C MET A 401 15.98 -36.90 -2.42
N ASP A 402 16.84 -37.25 -3.39
CA ASP A 402 18.07 -36.51 -3.66
C ASP A 402 17.93 -35.81 -5.02
N MET A 403 17.90 -34.50 -5.04
CA MET A 403 17.87 -33.74 -6.30
C MET A 403 19.25 -33.68 -6.92
N HIS A 404 19.36 -33.91 -8.26
CA HIS A 404 20.64 -33.79 -8.98
C HIS A 404 21.12 -32.34 -9.02
N GLN A 405 20.18 -31.36 -8.93
CA GLN A 405 20.46 -29.94 -8.82
C GLN A 405 19.54 -29.33 -7.75
N SER A 406 20.15 -28.86 -6.68
CA SER A 406 19.45 -28.13 -5.61
C SER A 406 19.90 -26.66 -5.60
N PRO A 407 18.98 -25.68 -5.42
CA PRO A 407 17.54 -25.88 -5.29
C PRO A 407 16.83 -26.16 -6.62
N PHE A 408 15.64 -26.77 -6.58
CA PHE A 408 14.71 -26.74 -7.69
C PHE A 408 14.18 -25.32 -7.87
N VAL A 409 14.20 -24.81 -9.10
CA VAL A 409 13.73 -23.45 -9.40
C VAL A 409 12.54 -23.53 -10.36
N ALA A 410 11.37 -23.15 -9.85
CA ALA A 410 10.22 -22.81 -10.69
C ALA A 410 10.36 -21.35 -11.11
N ASP A 411 10.55 -21.09 -12.41
CA ASP A 411 10.75 -19.75 -12.96
C ASP A 411 9.86 -19.50 -14.17
N GLY A 412 9.72 -18.23 -14.49
CA GLY A 412 9.01 -17.80 -15.68
C GLY A 412 8.66 -16.34 -15.68
N ALA A 413 7.87 -15.97 -16.68
CA ALA A 413 7.47 -14.61 -16.93
C ALA A 413 5.96 -14.47 -17.11
N PHE A 414 5.45 -13.42 -16.54
CA PHE A 414 4.06 -12.99 -16.70
C PHE A 414 4.04 -11.61 -17.35
N LYS A 415 3.04 -11.39 -18.22
CA LYS A 415 2.72 -10.07 -18.74
C LYS A 415 1.23 -9.84 -18.54
N THR A 416 0.88 -8.79 -17.79
CA THR A 416 -0.50 -8.43 -17.47
C THR A 416 -0.84 -7.05 -18.06
N PRO A 417 -1.23 -6.97 -19.35
CA PRO A 417 -1.75 -5.73 -19.92
C PRO A 417 -3.14 -5.44 -19.38
N VAL A 418 -3.39 -4.16 -19.08
CA VAL A 418 -4.69 -3.62 -18.69
C VAL A 418 -5.01 -2.45 -19.60
N THR A 419 -6.22 -2.42 -20.14
CA THR A 419 -6.78 -1.27 -20.86
C THR A 419 -8.03 -0.82 -20.13
N ASP A 420 -8.13 0.47 -19.86
CA ASP A 420 -9.24 1.08 -19.15
C ASP A 420 -9.70 2.32 -19.92
N ILE A 421 -10.99 2.40 -20.24
CA ILE A 421 -11.61 3.51 -20.96
C ILE A 421 -12.90 3.88 -20.23
N ALA A 422 -13.09 5.18 -19.97
CA ALA A 422 -14.29 5.62 -19.29
C ALA A 422 -14.80 6.97 -19.81
N ALA A 423 -16.09 7.20 -19.64
CA ALA A 423 -16.74 8.49 -19.76
C ALA A 423 -17.54 8.79 -18.50
N PHE A 424 -17.55 10.03 -18.05
CA PHE A 424 -18.24 10.43 -16.84
C PHE A 424 -18.90 11.80 -16.96
N HIS A 425 -20.00 11.96 -16.22
CA HIS A 425 -20.71 13.22 -16.08
C HIS A 425 -21.26 13.37 -14.67
N GLN A 426 -21.20 14.57 -14.13
CA GLN A 426 -21.87 14.97 -12.89
C GLN A 426 -22.49 16.35 -13.05
N SER A 427 -23.75 16.49 -12.69
CA SER A 427 -24.47 17.77 -12.59
C SER A 427 -24.78 18.08 -11.14
N THR A 428 -24.66 19.33 -10.74
CA THR A 428 -25.10 19.88 -9.47
C THR A 428 -26.10 20.99 -9.73
N PHE A 429 -27.32 20.83 -9.24
CA PHE A 429 -28.40 21.80 -9.32
C PHE A 429 -28.54 22.50 -7.97
N ASN A 430 -28.20 23.78 -7.93
CA ASN A 430 -28.32 24.63 -6.76
C ASN A 430 -29.70 25.28 -6.71
N HIS A 431 -30.17 25.68 -5.51
CA HIS A 431 -31.47 26.24 -5.26
C HIS A 431 -32.63 25.32 -5.76
N LEU A 432 -32.50 24.04 -5.47
CA LEU A 432 -33.45 23.00 -5.90
C LEU A 432 -34.84 23.33 -5.38
N PHE A 433 -35.86 23.22 -6.27
CA PHE A 433 -37.26 23.60 -6.00
C PHE A 433 -37.44 25.04 -5.48
N GLY A 434 -36.49 25.95 -5.77
CA GLY A 434 -36.51 27.32 -5.28
C GLY A 434 -36.10 27.50 -3.82
N VAL A 435 -35.63 26.43 -3.16
CA VAL A 435 -35.12 26.47 -1.79
C VAL A 435 -33.68 26.93 -1.79
N GLU A 436 -33.44 28.12 -1.22
CA GLU A 436 -32.09 28.64 -1.08
C GLU A 436 -31.23 27.71 -0.18
N GLY A 437 -30.01 27.44 -0.63
CA GLY A 437 -29.08 26.54 0.07
C GLY A 437 -29.26 25.05 -0.19
N LEU A 438 -30.37 24.61 -0.81
CA LEU A 438 -30.56 23.21 -1.17
C LEU A 438 -29.95 22.89 -2.53
N SER A 439 -29.10 21.89 -2.62
CA SER A 439 -28.51 21.40 -3.87
C SER A 439 -28.66 19.89 -4.04
N LEU A 440 -28.73 19.47 -5.29
CA LEU A 440 -28.72 18.07 -5.72
C LEU A 440 -27.54 17.85 -6.66
N SER A 441 -26.64 16.95 -6.30
CA SER A 441 -25.60 16.46 -7.20
C SER A 441 -25.95 15.05 -7.67
N ALA A 442 -25.95 14.83 -8.99
CA ALA A 442 -26.17 13.53 -9.61
C ALA A 442 -25.09 13.28 -10.67
N GLY A 443 -24.47 12.13 -10.61
CA GLY A 443 -23.38 11.78 -11.52
C GLY A 443 -23.37 10.30 -11.90
N ILE A 444 -22.74 10.00 -13.01
CA ILE A 444 -22.53 8.65 -13.52
C ILE A 444 -21.22 8.57 -14.25
N ARG A 445 -20.54 7.42 -14.11
CA ARG A 445 -19.40 6.99 -14.92
C ARG A 445 -19.69 5.62 -15.51
N ILE A 446 -19.33 5.45 -16.77
CA ILE A 446 -19.31 4.17 -17.44
C ILE A 446 -17.85 3.86 -17.71
N GLU A 447 -17.38 2.71 -17.26
CA GLU A 447 -15.98 2.30 -17.34
C GLU A 447 -15.90 0.90 -17.94
N TYR A 448 -15.11 0.76 -19.00
CA TYR A 448 -14.78 -0.51 -19.63
C TYR A 448 -13.35 -0.87 -19.30
N GLU A 449 -13.13 -2.03 -18.72
CA GLU A 449 -11.82 -2.55 -18.39
C GLU A 449 -11.59 -3.90 -19.04
N ARG A 450 -10.42 -4.08 -19.66
CA ARG A 450 -9.95 -5.32 -20.28
C ARG A 450 -8.65 -5.73 -19.61
N LEU A 451 -8.62 -6.97 -19.12
CA LEU A 451 -7.50 -7.59 -18.42
C LEU A 451 -6.98 -8.76 -19.23
N LYS A 452 -5.65 -8.86 -19.37
CA LYS A 452 -5.01 -10.02 -20.00
C LYS A 452 -3.92 -10.57 -19.09
N LEU A 453 -3.69 -11.88 -19.19
CA LEU A 453 -2.55 -12.56 -18.60
C LEU A 453 -1.89 -13.43 -19.66
N LYS A 454 -0.64 -13.08 -20.02
CA LYS A 454 0.24 -13.99 -20.76
C LYS A 454 1.20 -14.62 -19.77
N HIS A 455 1.27 -15.95 -19.76
CA HIS A 455 2.11 -16.67 -18.82
C HIS A 455 2.98 -17.72 -19.52
N ASN A 456 4.19 -17.87 -19.00
CA ASN A 456 5.11 -18.95 -19.31
C ASN A 456 5.90 -19.22 -18.02
N TYR A 457 5.48 -20.22 -17.24
CA TYR A 457 5.98 -20.47 -15.90
C TYR A 457 6.10 -21.97 -15.68
N GLY A 458 7.24 -22.44 -15.11
CA GLY A 458 7.45 -23.85 -14.85
C GLY A 458 8.87 -24.17 -14.43
N GLY A 459 9.23 -25.44 -14.51
CA GLY A 459 10.57 -25.93 -14.18
C GLY A 459 10.76 -27.40 -14.54
N GLN A 460 12.02 -27.81 -14.52
CA GLN A 460 12.45 -29.19 -14.75
C GLN A 460 13.21 -29.65 -13.51
N MET A 461 12.99 -30.89 -13.10
CA MET A 461 13.65 -31.50 -11.95
C MET A 461 14.13 -32.90 -12.29
N ALA A 462 15.41 -33.19 -11.99
CA ALA A 462 15.98 -34.52 -12.02
C ALA A 462 16.37 -34.96 -10.61
N TYR A 463 16.00 -36.17 -10.22
CA TYR A 463 16.16 -36.64 -8.84
C TYR A 463 16.21 -38.15 -8.74
N ASP A 464 16.76 -38.64 -7.62
CA ASP A 464 16.72 -40.01 -7.19
C ASP A 464 15.77 -40.16 -5.99
N ILE A 465 15.06 -41.31 -5.90
CA ILE A 465 14.30 -41.69 -4.70
C ILE A 465 14.95 -42.89 -4.06
N ARG A 466 15.13 -42.83 -2.74
CA ARG A 466 15.65 -43.95 -1.93
C ARG A 466 14.61 -44.34 -0.89
N LEU A 467 14.22 -45.60 -0.94
CA LEU A 467 13.53 -46.25 0.17
C LEU A 467 14.58 -47.03 0.99
N THR A 468 14.88 -46.53 2.18
CA THR A 468 15.74 -47.25 3.14
C THR A 468 14.88 -48.27 3.88
N SER A 469 15.28 -49.54 3.85
CA SER A 469 14.60 -50.62 4.51
C SER A 469 15.64 -51.63 5.01
N PRO A 470 15.48 -52.21 6.26
CA PRO A 470 16.39 -53.23 6.76
C PRO A 470 16.40 -54.51 5.92
N MET A 471 15.30 -54.80 5.23
CA MET A 471 15.14 -56.06 4.47
C MET A 471 15.50 -55.89 3.01
N MET A 472 15.17 -54.76 2.37
CA MET A 472 15.33 -54.59 0.94
C MET A 472 15.31 -53.11 0.56
N PRO A 473 16.42 -52.42 0.47
CA PRO A 473 16.50 -51.04 0.01
C PRO A 473 16.13 -50.95 -1.47
N LEU A 474 15.36 -49.93 -1.82
CA LEU A 474 15.00 -49.61 -3.21
C LEU A 474 15.55 -48.27 -3.57
N ALA A 475 16.30 -48.21 -4.69
CA ALA A 475 16.83 -46.93 -5.21
C ALA A 475 16.36 -46.76 -6.66
N LEU A 476 15.54 -45.76 -6.87
CA LEU A 476 15.07 -45.32 -8.20
C LEU A 476 15.93 -44.15 -8.64
N LYS A 477 16.63 -44.30 -9.76
CA LYS A 477 17.60 -43.32 -10.22
C LYS A 477 17.13 -42.59 -11.47
N ASP A 478 17.69 -41.40 -11.67
CA ASP A 478 17.58 -40.62 -12.90
C ASP A 478 16.12 -40.38 -13.34
N ILE A 479 15.25 -40.04 -12.34
CA ILE A 479 13.88 -39.63 -12.62
C ILE A 479 13.88 -38.17 -13.03
N THR A 480 13.23 -37.87 -14.17
CA THR A 480 13.13 -36.49 -14.67
C THR A 480 11.68 -36.13 -14.91
N ASN A 481 11.27 -34.99 -14.41
CA ASN A 481 9.94 -34.41 -14.67
C ASN A 481 10.08 -32.95 -15.10
N GLU A 482 9.20 -32.56 -16.02
CA GLU A 482 9.15 -31.20 -16.57
C GLU A 482 7.70 -30.71 -16.59
N VAL A 483 7.48 -29.51 -16.03
CA VAL A 483 6.17 -28.88 -16.01
C VAL A 483 6.32 -27.43 -16.49
N TYR A 484 5.62 -27.05 -17.56
CA TYR A 484 5.50 -25.67 -18.01
C TYR A 484 4.06 -25.33 -18.35
N LEU A 485 3.54 -24.30 -17.68
CA LEU A 485 2.23 -23.70 -17.96
C LEU A 485 2.43 -22.52 -18.90
N ARG A 486 1.91 -22.64 -20.13
CA ARG A 486 2.05 -21.62 -21.18
C ARG A 486 0.69 -21.27 -21.75
N GLY A 487 0.39 -19.98 -21.87
CA GLY A 487 -0.90 -19.57 -22.42
C GLY A 487 -1.18 -18.07 -22.28
N GLU A 488 -2.40 -17.74 -22.68
CA GLU A 488 -2.97 -16.39 -22.57
C GLU A 488 -4.40 -16.51 -22.07
N LEU A 489 -4.73 -15.69 -21.06
CA LEU A 489 -6.08 -15.51 -20.52
C LEU A 489 -6.51 -14.08 -20.74
N GLU A 490 -7.82 -13.86 -20.90
CA GLU A 490 -8.40 -12.56 -21.12
C GLU A 490 -9.78 -12.49 -20.49
N ASP A 491 -10.04 -11.39 -19.77
CA ASP A 491 -11.33 -11.05 -19.20
C ASP A 491 -11.62 -9.56 -19.41
N ASP A 492 -12.90 -9.21 -19.61
CA ASP A 492 -13.35 -7.83 -19.71
C ASP A 492 -14.68 -7.62 -19.01
N TYR A 493 -14.96 -6.38 -18.62
CA TYR A 493 -16.22 -6.01 -17.98
C TYR A 493 -16.49 -4.52 -18.07
N ILE A 494 -17.79 -4.18 -17.93
CA ILE A 494 -18.30 -2.81 -17.86
C ILE A 494 -18.81 -2.53 -16.46
N GLN A 495 -18.44 -1.37 -15.90
CA GLN A 495 -18.94 -0.87 -14.63
C GLN A 495 -19.74 0.43 -14.79
N TRP A 496 -20.88 0.48 -14.11
CA TRP A 496 -21.70 1.67 -13.97
C TRP A 496 -21.52 2.20 -12.54
N LEU A 497 -21.10 3.45 -12.41
CA LEU A 497 -20.67 4.04 -11.13
C LEU A 497 -21.49 5.30 -10.85
N PRO A 498 -22.75 5.16 -10.43
CA PRO A 498 -23.63 6.27 -10.10
C PRO A 498 -23.29 6.91 -8.73
N LYS A 499 -23.63 8.20 -8.60
CA LYS A 499 -23.63 8.96 -7.35
C LYS A 499 -24.84 9.90 -7.34
N ILE A 500 -25.50 10.00 -6.18
CA ILE A 500 -26.55 10.98 -5.92
C ILE A 500 -26.28 11.55 -4.52
N ALA A 501 -26.33 12.87 -4.38
CA ALA A 501 -26.18 13.53 -3.10
C ALA A 501 -27.07 14.76 -2.99
N PHE A 502 -27.73 14.91 -1.85
CA PHE A 502 -28.43 16.13 -1.45
C PHE A 502 -27.58 16.85 -0.41
N MET A 503 -27.46 18.16 -0.54
CA MET A 503 -26.74 19.00 0.42
C MET A 503 -27.59 20.23 0.73
N TYR A 504 -27.61 20.60 2.01
CA TYR A 504 -28.25 21.84 2.45
C TYR A 504 -27.21 22.74 3.15
N HIS A 505 -26.99 23.92 2.58
CA HIS A 505 -26.13 24.96 3.11
C HIS A 505 -26.93 25.89 4.00
N PHE A 506 -26.69 25.88 5.31
CA PHE A 506 -27.24 26.88 6.24
C PHE A 506 -26.64 28.28 6.00
N ASN A 507 -25.37 28.29 5.60
CA ASN A 507 -24.61 29.45 5.17
C ASN A 507 -23.38 28.99 4.36
N LYS A 508 -22.48 29.92 3.97
CA LYS A 508 -21.30 29.60 3.15
C LYS A 508 -20.32 28.59 3.79
N LYS A 509 -20.42 28.34 5.13
CA LYS A 509 -19.45 27.57 5.91
C LYS A 509 -20.03 26.33 6.59
N ASN A 510 -21.36 26.32 6.75
CA ASN A 510 -22.08 25.26 7.48
C ASN A 510 -23.05 24.55 6.54
N ASN A 511 -22.91 23.24 6.45
CA ASN A 511 -23.80 22.42 5.64
C ASN A 511 -23.97 21.01 6.22
N VAL A 512 -25.01 20.34 5.75
CA VAL A 512 -25.25 18.91 5.94
C VAL A 512 -25.55 18.26 4.60
N TYR A 513 -25.23 16.99 4.46
CA TYR A 513 -25.48 16.25 3.24
C TYR A 513 -25.88 14.80 3.50
N VAL A 514 -26.59 14.23 2.54
CA VAL A 514 -26.89 12.81 2.42
C VAL A 514 -26.43 12.35 1.05
N SER A 515 -25.70 11.25 0.95
CA SER A 515 -25.23 10.75 -0.32
C SER A 515 -25.37 9.24 -0.45
N TRP A 516 -25.57 8.80 -1.69
CA TRP A 516 -25.46 7.42 -2.12
C TRP A 516 -24.50 7.33 -3.30
N SER A 517 -23.60 6.34 -3.28
CA SER A 517 -22.62 6.16 -4.34
C SER A 517 -22.21 4.69 -4.47
N LYS A 518 -21.87 4.29 -5.69
CA LYS A 518 -21.24 2.99 -5.96
C LYS A 518 -19.74 3.19 -6.16
N GLY A 519 -18.96 2.40 -5.44
CA GLY A 519 -17.52 2.28 -5.63
C GLY A 519 -17.17 0.92 -6.21
N TYR A 520 -16.02 0.82 -6.89
CA TYR A 520 -15.52 -0.45 -7.33
C TYR A 520 -13.98 -0.51 -7.30
N ARG A 521 -13.47 -1.73 -7.27
CA ARG A 521 -12.06 -2.09 -7.40
C ARG A 521 -11.92 -3.16 -8.48
N SER A 522 -10.92 -3.01 -9.32
CA SER A 522 -10.59 -3.91 -10.42
C SER A 522 -10.43 -5.36 -9.99
N GLY A 523 -10.81 -6.28 -10.87
CA GLY A 523 -10.40 -7.67 -10.82
C GLY A 523 -8.94 -7.87 -11.23
N GLY A 524 -8.51 -9.11 -11.41
CA GLY A 524 -7.16 -9.42 -11.84
C GLY A 524 -6.82 -10.89 -11.81
N TYR A 525 -5.52 -11.19 -11.95
CA TYR A 525 -4.99 -12.56 -11.95
C TYR A 525 -4.00 -12.75 -10.81
N ASN A 526 -4.12 -13.88 -10.12
CA ASN A 526 -3.21 -14.32 -9.06
C ASN A 526 -1.97 -14.99 -9.65
N ILE A 527 -0.97 -14.24 -10.07
CA ILE A 527 0.25 -14.82 -10.66
C ILE A 527 1.02 -15.70 -9.67
N GLN A 528 0.88 -15.47 -8.34
CA GLN A 528 1.49 -16.29 -7.31
C GLN A 528 0.91 -17.71 -7.27
N MET A 529 -0.32 -17.93 -7.73
CA MET A 529 -0.91 -19.28 -7.82
C MET A 529 -0.17 -20.17 -8.82
N PHE A 530 0.55 -19.62 -9.78
CA PHE A 530 1.29 -20.44 -10.74
C PHE A 530 2.38 -21.28 -10.09
N SER A 531 2.96 -20.83 -8.99
CA SER A 531 3.87 -21.64 -8.18
C SER A 531 3.17 -22.90 -7.63
N ASP A 532 1.96 -22.76 -7.09
CA ASP A 532 1.17 -23.87 -6.60
C ASP A 532 0.71 -24.80 -7.72
N LEU A 533 0.29 -24.24 -8.87
CA LEU A 533 -0.13 -25.02 -10.03
C LEU A 533 1.04 -25.89 -10.55
N VAL A 534 2.23 -25.31 -10.66
CA VAL A 534 3.43 -26.05 -11.08
C VAL A 534 3.84 -27.09 -10.07
N GLN A 535 3.80 -26.79 -8.77
CA GLN A 535 4.13 -27.75 -7.71
C GLN A 535 3.11 -28.88 -7.65
N GLY A 536 1.82 -28.59 -7.76
CA GLY A 536 0.78 -29.60 -7.79
C GLY A 536 0.90 -30.56 -8.99
N GLU A 537 1.15 -30.01 -10.18
CA GLU A 537 1.37 -30.80 -11.38
C GLU A 537 2.69 -31.58 -11.31
N MET A 538 3.78 -30.95 -10.84
CA MET A 538 5.08 -31.60 -10.63
C MET A 538 4.94 -32.79 -9.67
N ARG A 539 4.25 -32.60 -8.54
CA ARG A 539 3.99 -33.66 -7.57
C ARG A 539 3.18 -34.82 -8.19
N SER A 540 2.16 -34.52 -8.98
CA SER A 540 1.40 -35.52 -9.71
C SER A 540 2.27 -36.35 -10.66
N GLN A 541 3.13 -35.67 -11.47
CA GLN A 541 4.08 -36.32 -12.37
C GLN A 541 5.14 -37.12 -11.62
N MET A 542 5.65 -36.59 -10.49
CA MET A 542 6.61 -37.31 -9.64
C MET A 542 6.04 -38.65 -9.15
N MET A 543 4.81 -38.67 -8.67
CA MET A 543 4.15 -39.89 -8.19
C MET A 543 3.96 -40.89 -9.33
N ALA A 544 3.54 -40.44 -10.51
CA ALA A 544 3.39 -41.30 -11.72
C ALA A 544 4.74 -41.87 -12.16
N SER A 545 5.78 -41.02 -12.29
CA SER A 545 7.12 -41.47 -12.71
C SER A 545 7.77 -42.41 -11.69
N THR A 546 7.55 -42.14 -10.39
CA THR A 546 8.01 -43.04 -9.29
C THR A 546 7.36 -44.39 -9.40
N GLN A 547 6.05 -44.46 -9.69
CA GLN A 547 5.33 -45.72 -9.87
C GLN A 547 5.84 -46.51 -11.09
N GLU A 548 6.06 -45.81 -12.20
CA GLU A 548 6.58 -46.42 -13.44
C GLU A 548 7.99 -46.96 -13.23
N LYS A 549 8.89 -46.17 -12.64
CA LYS A 549 10.26 -46.59 -12.32
C LYS A 549 10.30 -47.73 -11.31
N THR A 550 9.36 -47.78 -10.38
CA THR A 550 9.24 -48.91 -9.42
C THR A 550 8.86 -50.20 -10.14
N LYS A 551 7.96 -50.13 -11.14
CA LYS A 551 7.60 -51.28 -11.97
C LYS A 551 8.80 -51.76 -12.76
N GLU A 552 9.51 -50.84 -13.46
CA GLU A 552 10.73 -51.16 -14.18
C GLU A 552 11.81 -51.80 -13.31
N GLU A 553 12.02 -51.26 -12.09
CA GLU A 553 13.00 -51.77 -11.15
C GLU A 553 12.69 -53.19 -10.70
N PHE A 554 11.39 -53.50 -10.49
CA PHE A 554 10.92 -54.85 -10.07
C PHE A 554 11.00 -55.91 -11.18
N GLU A 555 11.27 -55.53 -12.41
CA GLU A 555 11.57 -56.45 -13.52
C GLU A 555 13.03 -56.96 -13.53
N LYS A 556 13.89 -56.29 -12.77
CA LYS A 556 15.32 -56.68 -12.67
C LYS A 556 15.49 -58.02 -11.95
N PRO A 557 16.51 -58.83 -12.35
CA PRO A 557 16.77 -60.17 -11.82
C PRO A 557 16.86 -60.24 -10.30
N MET A 558 17.36 -59.22 -9.64
CA MET A 558 17.48 -59.14 -8.19
C MET A 558 16.15 -59.23 -7.46
N TYR A 559 15.05 -58.82 -8.10
CA TYR A 559 13.68 -58.87 -7.57
C TYR A 559 12.87 -60.05 -8.10
N ALA A 560 13.49 -60.98 -8.85
CA ALA A 560 12.78 -62.13 -9.42
C ALA A 560 12.13 -63.05 -8.37
N MET A 561 12.71 -63.14 -7.18
CA MET A 561 12.21 -63.94 -6.09
C MET A 561 11.10 -63.26 -5.29
N MET A 562 10.83 -61.94 -5.51
CA MET A 562 9.76 -61.23 -4.82
C MET A 562 8.39 -61.66 -5.36
N PRO A 563 7.44 -62.06 -4.49
CA PRO A 563 6.10 -62.41 -4.93
C PRO A 563 5.39 -61.24 -5.61
N GLN A 564 4.67 -61.53 -6.70
CA GLN A 564 3.93 -60.51 -7.49
C GLN A 564 2.93 -59.73 -6.59
N GLN A 565 2.32 -60.35 -5.60
CA GLN A 565 1.42 -59.69 -4.65
C GLN A 565 2.14 -58.61 -3.83
N VAL A 566 3.40 -58.87 -3.44
CA VAL A 566 4.21 -57.91 -2.67
C VAL A 566 4.64 -56.75 -3.58
N LYS A 567 5.06 -57.06 -4.84
CA LYS A 567 5.40 -56.00 -5.83
C LYS A 567 4.19 -55.06 -6.02
N GLN A 568 3.01 -55.62 -6.26
CA GLN A 568 1.80 -54.87 -6.49
C GLN A 568 1.36 -54.06 -5.25
N MET A 569 1.56 -54.61 -4.06
CA MET A 569 1.28 -53.92 -2.80
C MET A 569 2.15 -52.67 -2.68
N ILE A 570 3.45 -52.75 -2.96
CA ILE A 570 4.39 -51.59 -2.92
C ILE A 570 3.99 -50.56 -3.98
N ILE A 571 3.69 -50.97 -5.20
CA ILE A 571 3.27 -50.10 -6.28
C ILE A 571 1.99 -49.33 -5.92
N ASN A 572 1.03 -50.02 -5.32
CA ASN A 572 -0.27 -49.45 -4.92
C ASN A 572 -0.17 -48.50 -3.71
N GLN A 573 0.91 -48.58 -2.92
CA GLN A 573 1.17 -47.65 -1.82
C GLN A 573 1.67 -46.27 -2.31
N ILE A 574 2.19 -46.18 -3.58
CA ILE A 574 2.57 -44.89 -4.18
C ILE A 574 1.25 -44.16 -4.53
N PRO A 575 1.00 -42.99 -3.92
CA PRO A 575 -0.24 -42.27 -4.14
C PRO A 575 -0.42 -41.90 -5.62
N GLN A 576 -1.60 -42.14 -6.15
CA GLN A 576 -1.99 -41.62 -7.46
C GLN A 576 -2.88 -40.40 -7.25
N GLU A 577 -2.30 -39.26 -7.28
CA GLU A 577 -2.99 -37.98 -7.18
C GLU A 577 -2.95 -37.28 -8.54
N LYS A 578 -4.12 -37.04 -9.17
CA LYS A 578 -4.20 -36.19 -10.34
C LYS A 578 -4.45 -34.76 -9.90
N PHE A 579 -3.53 -33.88 -10.21
CA PHE A 579 -3.73 -32.47 -9.97
C PHE A 579 -4.78 -31.90 -10.94
N LEU A 580 -5.76 -31.13 -10.40
CA LEU A 580 -6.89 -30.59 -11.19
C LEU A 580 -6.86 -29.06 -11.26
N GLY A 581 -5.81 -28.41 -10.78
CA GLY A 581 -5.68 -26.95 -10.86
C GLY A 581 -5.42 -26.49 -12.29
N THR A 582 -6.03 -25.37 -12.68
CA THR A 582 -5.86 -24.77 -14.00
C THR A 582 -5.55 -23.28 -13.93
N PRO A 583 -4.87 -22.69 -14.95
CA PRO A 583 -4.57 -21.27 -15.00
C PRO A 583 -5.81 -20.36 -14.94
N GLU A 584 -6.99 -20.81 -15.43
CA GLU A 584 -8.24 -20.05 -15.40
C GLU A 584 -8.72 -19.74 -13.97
N GLN A 585 -8.38 -20.59 -13.01
CA GLN A 585 -8.71 -20.42 -11.59
C GLN A 585 -7.94 -19.25 -10.94
N THR A 586 -6.95 -18.69 -11.63
CA THR A 586 -6.17 -17.56 -11.12
C THR A 586 -6.92 -16.24 -11.19
N PHE A 587 -8.00 -16.14 -11.98
CA PHE A 587 -8.82 -14.94 -12.10
C PHE A 587 -9.65 -14.69 -10.85
N TYR A 588 -9.63 -13.44 -10.35
CA TYR A 588 -10.56 -12.96 -9.33
C TYR A 588 -11.39 -11.79 -9.86
N LYS A 589 -12.67 -11.77 -9.48
CA LYS A 589 -13.67 -10.83 -10.00
C LYS A 589 -13.51 -9.45 -9.39
N PRO A 590 -13.99 -8.37 -10.08
CA PRO A 590 -14.11 -7.05 -9.50
C PRO A 590 -14.94 -7.05 -8.20
N GLU A 591 -14.51 -6.23 -7.25
CA GLU A 591 -15.24 -5.94 -6.01
C GLU A 591 -15.97 -4.61 -6.15
N TYR A 592 -17.18 -4.50 -5.60
CA TYR A 592 -17.94 -3.25 -5.60
C TYR A 592 -18.68 -3.04 -4.30
N SER A 593 -18.96 -1.77 -3.98
CA SER A 593 -19.73 -1.40 -2.79
C SER A 593 -20.79 -0.38 -3.10
N TYR A 594 -21.88 -0.43 -2.33
CA TYR A 594 -22.86 0.65 -2.23
C TYR A 594 -22.66 1.35 -0.90
N ASN A 595 -22.37 2.65 -0.94
CA ASN A 595 -22.16 3.50 0.22
C ASN A 595 -23.36 4.42 0.43
N TYR A 596 -23.83 4.48 1.66
CA TYR A 596 -24.84 5.41 2.16
C TYR A 596 -24.17 6.26 3.24
N GLU A 597 -24.23 7.57 3.09
CA GLU A 597 -23.51 8.47 3.97
C GLU A 597 -24.38 9.68 4.34
N VAL A 598 -24.31 10.06 5.61
CA VAL A 598 -24.85 11.32 6.14
C VAL A 598 -23.71 12.05 6.81
N GLY A 599 -23.48 13.30 6.43
CA GLY A 599 -22.39 14.07 7.00
C GLY A 599 -22.65 15.57 7.02
N GLY A 600 -21.69 16.31 7.53
CA GLY A 600 -21.77 17.77 7.58
C GLY A 600 -20.43 18.40 7.92
N HIS A 601 -20.31 19.66 7.51
CA HIS A 601 -19.18 20.55 7.75
C HIS A 601 -19.67 21.76 8.52
N PHE A 602 -19.05 22.06 9.65
CA PHE A 602 -19.46 23.12 10.55
C PHE A 602 -18.30 24.00 10.94
N SER A 603 -18.57 25.29 11.05
CA SER A 603 -17.60 26.29 11.45
C SER A 603 -18.22 27.16 12.54
N PHE A 604 -17.51 27.33 13.66
CA PHE A 604 -17.96 28.04 14.85
C PHE A 604 -16.98 29.15 15.20
N LEU A 605 -17.45 30.14 16.01
CA LEU A 605 -16.65 31.22 16.57
C LEU A 605 -15.84 31.97 15.50
N ASN A 606 -16.48 32.36 14.40
CA ASN A 606 -15.85 33.04 13.26
C ASN A 606 -14.66 32.26 12.70
N ASP A 607 -14.88 30.97 12.41
CA ASP A 607 -13.93 30.01 11.85
C ASP A 607 -12.78 29.56 12.75
N LYS A 608 -12.77 30.01 14.01
CA LYS A 608 -11.75 29.56 14.97
C LYS A 608 -11.86 28.08 15.31
N ILE A 609 -13.01 27.46 15.10
CA ILE A 609 -13.24 26.02 15.29
C ILE A 609 -13.93 25.45 14.06
N GLN A 610 -13.39 24.42 13.49
CA GLN A 610 -13.96 23.66 12.38
C GLN A 610 -14.24 22.24 12.83
N MET A 611 -15.40 21.71 12.41
CA MET A 611 -15.82 20.33 12.69
C MET A 611 -16.34 19.69 11.42
N ASP A 612 -15.90 18.48 11.16
CA ASP A 612 -16.39 17.61 10.09
C ASP A 612 -16.87 16.31 10.72
N ALA A 613 -18.08 15.87 10.38
CA ALA A 613 -18.67 14.64 10.91
C ALA A 613 -19.36 13.84 9.80
N ALA A 614 -19.27 12.51 9.87
CA ALA A 614 -19.97 11.62 8.95
C ALA A 614 -20.36 10.31 9.61
N LEU A 615 -21.51 9.77 9.21
CA LEU A 615 -21.95 8.41 9.47
C LEU A 615 -22.03 7.70 8.12
N PHE A 616 -21.53 6.47 8.05
CA PHE A 616 -21.52 5.71 6.81
C PHE A 616 -21.98 4.26 7.00
N TYR A 617 -22.54 3.71 5.95
CA TYR A 617 -22.90 2.30 5.83
C TYR A 617 -22.56 1.83 4.42
N MET A 618 -21.80 0.74 4.29
CA MET A 618 -21.34 0.17 3.04
C MET A 618 -21.72 -1.31 2.95
N ASP A 619 -22.45 -1.70 1.91
CA ASP A 619 -22.63 -3.10 1.50
C ASP A 619 -21.60 -3.43 0.42
N ILE A 620 -20.83 -4.50 0.63
CA ILE A 620 -19.67 -4.89 -0.18
C ILE A 620 -19.98 -6.24 -0.85
N TYR A 621 -19.74 -6.33 -2.14
CA TYR A 621 -20.01 -7.52 -2.95
C TYR A 621 -18.73 -8.01 -3.62
N ASN A 622 -18.58 -9.34 -3.75
CA ASN A 622 -17.36 -9.98 -4.23
C ASN A 622 -16.11 -9.49 -3.49
N GLN A 623 -16.23 -9.32 -2.17
CA GLN A 623 -15.15 -8.74 -1.36
C GLN A 623 -13.84 -9.48 -1.61
N GLN A 624 -12.82 -8.74 -2.01
CA GLN A 624 -11.50 -9.29 -2.29
C GLN A 624 -10.69 -9.34 -0.99
N ILE A 625 -10.33 -10.54 -0.57
CA ILE A 625 -9.48 -10.79 0.60
C ILE A 625 -8.17 -11.44 0.18
N SER A 626 -7.10 -11.16 0.94
CA SER A 626 -5.79 -11.77 0.73
C SER A 626 -5.57 -12.91 1.71
N LYS A 627 -5.40 -14.13 1.21
CA LYS A 627 -5.06 -15.30 2.04
C LYS A 627 -3.79 -15.99 1.54
N PHE A 628 -3.17 -16.81 2.38
CA PHE A 628 -2.11 -17.70 1.92
C PHE A 628 -2.66 -18.81 1.06
N VAL A 629 -1.90 -19.24 0.08
CA VAL A 629 -2.16 -20.47 -0.67
C VAL A 629 -1.95 -21.70 0.22
N SER A 630 -2.53 -22.85 -0.15
CA SER A 630 -2.48 -24.07 0.65
C SER A 630 -1.05 -24.58 0.88
N SER A 631 -0.12 -24.32 -0.04
CA SER A 631 1.30 -24.67 0.10
C SER A 631 2.06 -23.77 1.07
N GLY A 632 1.49 -22.63 1.48
CA GLY A 632 2.19 -21.58 2.23
C GLY A 632 3.15 -20.72 1.40
N LEU A 633 3.29 -20.99 0.09
CA LEU A 633 4.29 -20.36 -0.78
C LEU A 633 3.84 -19.05 -1.44
N GLY A 634 2.99 -18.29 -0.82
CA GLY A 634 2.55 -17.00 -1.34
C GLY A 634 1.15 -16.63 -0.90
N ARG A 635 0.68 -15.50 -1.39
CA ARG A 635 -0.65 -14.99 -1.10
C ARG A 635 -1.44 -14.78 -2.38
N ILE A 636 -2.73 -15.08 -2.29
CA ILE A 636 -3.68 -14.87 -3.38
C ILE A 636 -4.81 -13.95 -2.95
N MET A 637 -5.48 -13.36 -3.94
CA MET A 637 -6.79 -12.74 -3.77
C MET A 637 -7.88 -13.75 -4.00
N GLU A 638 -8.85 -13.77 -3.12
CA GLU A 638 -10.08 -14.54 -3.26
C GLU A 638 -11.29 -13.63 -3.08
N ASN A 639 -12.38 -13.93 -3.78
CA ASN A 639 -13.64 -13.22 -3.60
C ASN A 639 -14.44 -13.85 -2.46
N ALA A 640 -14.47 -13.19 -1.30
CA ALA A 640 -15.20 -13.61 -0.10
C ALA A 640 -16.67 -13.18 -0.15
N GLY A 641 -17.42 -13.62 -1.11
CA GLY A 641 -18.87 -13.40 -1.17
C GLY A 641 -19.32 -11.97 -0.84
N ARG A 642 -19.75 -11.68 0.39
CA ARG A 642 -20.35 -10.40 0.78
C ARG A 642 -19.83 -9.90 2.12
N GLY A 643 -19.51 -8.61 2.20
CA GLY A 643 -19.12 -7.92 3.42
C GLY A 643 -20.02 -6.73 3.75
N ARG A 644 -19.84 -6.18 4.94
CA ARG A 644 -20.50 -4.97 5.41
C ARG A 644 -19.52 -4.14 6.23
N SER A 645 -19.47 -2.83 5.99
CA SER A 645 -18.73 -1.89 6.81
C SER A 645 -19.62 -0.72 7.20
N TYR A 646 -19.61 -0.32 8.48
CA TYR A 646 -20.34 0.86 8.94
C TYR A 646 -19.61 1.51 10.10
N GLY A 647 -19.85 2.81 10.28
CA GLY A 647 -19.16 3.54 11.31
C GLY A 647 -19.47 5.03 11.37
N ALA A 648 -18.68 5.70 12.17
CA ALA A 648 -18.76 7.12 12.42
C ALA A 648 -17.37 7.76 12.36
N GLU A 649 -17.33 9.00 11.93
CA GLU A 649 -16.12 9.81 11.82
C GLU A 649 -16.41 11.21 12.35
N ILE A 650 -15.48 11.74 13.12
CA ILE A 650 -15.50 13.13 13.55
C ILE A 650 -14.08 13.68 13.56
N GLY A 651 -13.94 14.90 13.07
CA GLY A 651 -12.69 15.64 13.09
C GLY A 651 -12.95 17.06 13.55
N TRP A 652 -12.10 17.55 14.43
CA TRP A 652 -12.09 18.92 14.89
C TRP A 652 -10.72 19.53 14.73
N LYS A 653 -10.69 20.81 14.40
CA LYS A 653 -9.47 21.61 14.44
C LYS A 653 -9.80 23.05 14.79
N GLY A 654 -8.86 23.72 15.38
CA GLY A 654 -9.07 25.11 15.75
C GLY A 654 -7.83 25.81 16.23
N SER A 655 -8.00 27.12 16.43
CA SER A 655 -6.99 27.98 17.01
C SER A 655 -7.58 28.83 18.15
N LEU A 656 -6.76 29.08 19.16
CA LEU A 656 -7.11 29.85 20.34
C LEU A 656 -6.03 30.90 20.61
N TRP A 657 -6.35 31.90 21.47
CA TRP A 657 -5.41 32.88 21.96
C TRP A 657 -4.60 33.55 20.87
N GLU A 658 -5.30 34.29 19.99
CA GLU A 658 -4.69 34.99 18.84
C GLU A 658 -3.83 34.09 17.94
N ASN A 659 -4.32 32.84 17.71
CA ASN A 659 -3.65 31.81 16.94
C ASN A 659 -2.31 31.31 17.53
N ARG A 660 -2.03 31.57 18.81
CA ARG A 660 -0.84 31.03 19.48
C ARG A 660 -0.98 29.55 19.83
N ILE A 661 -2.22 29.10 20.02
CA ILE A 661 -2.51 27.68 20.25
C ILE A 661 -3.26 27.15 19.06
N ALA A 662 -2.67 26.18 18.36
CA ALA A 662 -3.35 25.37 17.36
C ALA A 662 -3.66 23.99 17.96
N TRP A 663 -4.83 23.44 17.67
CA TRP A 663 -5.21 22.12 18.15
C TRP A 663 -6.04 21.37 17.11
N ASN A 664 -5.96 20.05 17.17
CA ASN A 664 -6.77 19.16 16.36
C ASN A 664 -7.16 17.91 17.16
N ALA A 665 -8.29 17.34 16.83
CA ALA A 665 -8.72 16.05 17.35
C ALA A 665 -9.50 15.30 16.30
N SER A 666 -9.30 14.00 16.20
CA SER A 666 -10.07 13.15 15.30
C SER A 666 -10.38 11.81 15.94
N TYR A 667 -11.54 11.26 15.61
CA TYR A 667 -11.96 9.94 16.04
C TYR A 667 -12.72 9.24 14.91
N GLY A 668 -12.42 7.99 14.72
CA GLY A 668 -13.10 7.11 13.78
C GLY A 668 -13.48 5.79 14.43
N TYR A 669 -14.70 5.35 14.20
CA TYR A 669 -15.19 4.03 14.53
C TYR A 669 -15.57 3.30 13.25
N THR A 670 -15.06 2.09 13.04
CA THR A 670 -15.39 1.22 11.90
C THR A 670 -15.69 -0.20 12.37
N ARG A 671 -16.84 -0.73 12.01
CA ARG A 671 -17.12 -2.16 12.13
C ARG A 671 -17.28 -2.76 10.74
N SER A 672 -16.26 -3.50 10.31
CA SER A 672 -16.22 -4.23 9.04
C SER A 672 -16.28 -5.73 9.32
N ILE A 673 -17.28 -6.43 8.74
CA ILE A 673 -17.56 -7.84 9.00
C ILE A 673 -17.90 -8.58 7.70
N PHE A 674 -17.58 -9.88 7.67
CA PHE A 674 -18.08 -10.77 6.63
C PHE A 674 -19.56 -11.06 6.87
N LYS A 675 -20.38 -10.79 5.84
CA LYS A 675 -21.81 -11.10 5.87
C LYS A 675 -22.10 -12.50 5.30
N ARG A 676 -21.32 -12.91 4.30
CA ARG A 676 -21.34 -14.22 3.71
C ARG A 676 -19.94 -14.56 3.20
N TYR A 677 -19.27 -15.44 3.94
CA TYR A 677 -17.97 -15.97 3.54
C TYR A 677 -17.81 -17.40 4.07
N GLU A 678 -17.70 -18.35 3.14
CA GLU A 678 -17.43 -19.74 3.39
C GLU A 678 -16.15 -20.10 2.63
N ALA A 679 -15.10 -20.46 3.35
CA ALA A 679 -13.84 -20.91 2.77
C ALA A 679 -13.78 -22.43 2.79
N GLN A 680 -13.14 -23.02 1.78
CA GLN A 680 -12.79 -24.42 1.78
C GLN A 680 -11.41 -24.59 2.42
N ALA A 681 -11.30 -25.42 3.43
CA ALA A 681 -10.03 -25.81 4.03
C ALA A 681 -9.93 -27.34 4.09
N ALA A 682 -8.72 -27.86 3.91
CA ALA A 682 -8.49 -29.30 4.14
C ALA A 682 -8.40 -29.56 5.66
N ASN A 683 -9.21 -30.47 6.16
CA ASN A 683 -9.08 -30.94 7.55
C ASN A 683 -7.84 -31.85 7.69
N GLU A 684 -7.55 -32.31 8.89
CA GLU A 684 -6.43 -33.22 9.19
C GLU A 684 -6.47 -34.55 8.40
N GLN A 685 -7.64 -34.93 7.89
CA GLN A 685 -7.86 -36.11 7.07
C GLN A 685 -7.82 -35.83 5.56
N HIS A 686 -7.39 -34.62 5.14
CA HIS A 686 -7.35 -34.11 3.75
C HIS A 686 -8.73 -34.03 3.05
N GLN A 687 -9.82 -34.06 3.82
CA GLN A 687 -11.15 -33.81 3.30
C GLN A 687 -11.41 -32.33 3.28
N GLN A 688 -12.02 -31.84 2.19
CA GLN A 688 -12.44 -30.43 2.10
C GLN A 688 -13.62 -30.18 3.04
N GLU A 689 -13.39 -29.32 4.01
CA GLU A 689 -14.40 -28.85 4.95
C GLU A 689 -14.71 -27.39 4.71
N SER A 690 -15.99 -27.04 4.72
CA SER A 690 -16.43 -25.64 4.59
C SER A 690 -16.37 -24.97 5.96
N ILE A 691 -15.49 -23.97 6.08
CA ILE A 691 -15.40 -23.14 7.28
C ILE A 691 -16.21 -21.87 7.06
N ASN A 692 -17.12 -21.58 7.99
CA ASN A 692 -17.99 -20.43 7.95
C ASN A 692 -17.40 -19.26 8.77
N TYR A 693 -17.06 -18.16 8.09
CA TYR A 693 -16.53 -16.94 8.71
C TYR A 693 -17.57 -15.81 8.84
N ASN A 694 -18.85 -16.10 8.70
CA ASN A 694 -19.93 -15.12 8.81
C ASN A 694 -19.91 -14.44 10.19
N GLY A 695 -19.93 -13.11 10.22
CA GLY A 695 -19.88 -12.32 11.43
C GLY A 695 -18.47 -11.97 11.92
N ASN A 696 -17.43 -12.66 11.42
CA ASN A 696 -16.04 -12.33 11.72
C ASN A 696 -15.66 -10.98 11.16
N LYS A 697 -14.75 -10.30 11.83
CA LYS A 697 -14.22 -8.99 11.41
C LYS A 697 -13.26 -9.16 10.25
N VAL A 698 -13.33 -8.23 9.32
CA VAL A 698 -12.40 -8.16 8.17
C VAL A 698 -10.99 -7.82 8.69
N PRO A 699 -9.96 -8.57 8.30
CA PRO A 699 -8.58 -8.31 8.72
C PRO A 699 -8.05 -6.93 8.31
N PHE A 700 -7.06 -6.42 9.07
CA PHE A 700 -6.37 -5.15 8.85
C PHE A 700 -7.22 -3.89 9.03
N VAL A 701 -8.38 -4.00 9.64
CA VAL A 701 -9.29 -2.88 9.88
C VAL A 701 -9.32 -2.54 11.37
N PRO A 702 -8.71 -1.41 11.81
CA PRO A 702 -8.87 -0.93 13.17
C PRO A 702 -10.33 -0.63 13.47
N GLN A 703 -10.84 -1.12 14.60
CA GLN A 703 -12.18 -0.77 15.03
C GLN A 703 -12.28 0.68 15.49
N HIS A 704 -11.21 1.19 16.10
CA HIS A 704 -11.09 2.56 16.58
C HIS A 704 -9.81 3.17 16.01
N THR A 705 -9.89 4.41 15.56
CA THR A 705 -8.75 5.26 15.21
C THR A 705 -8.93 6.59 15.92
N MET A 706 -7.88 7.14 16.50
CA MET A 706 -7.93 8.44 17.15
C MET A 706 -6.63 9.20 16.98
N ALA A 707 -6.73 10.52 16.92
CA ALA A 707 -5.59 11.41 17.01
C ALA A 707 -6.01 12.69 17.73
N ALA A 708 -5.11 13.26 18.51
CA ALA A 708 -5.27 14.59 19.12
C ALA A 708 -3.91 15.26 19.18
N GLY A 709 -3.89 16.57 18.97
CA GLY A 709 -2.66 17.36 19.02
C GLY A 709 -2.92 18.78 19.50
N ILE A 710 -1.93 19.34 20.15
CA ILE A 710 -1.89 20.73 20.58
C ILE A 710 -0.50 21.30 20.33
N GLU A 711 -0.45 22.47 19.77
CA GLU A 711 0.75 23.23 19.45
C GLU A 711 0.65 24.59 20.10
N TYR A 712 1.69 25.03 20.80
CA TYR A 712 1.82 26.37 21.35
C TYR A 712 3.02 27.07 20.71
N TYR A 713 2.78 28.22 20.11
CA TYR A 713 3.81 29.13 19.60
C TYR A 713 3.88 30.39 20.47
N HIS A 714 5.06 30.68 21.03
CA HIS A 714 5.35 31.89 21.79
C HIS A 714 6.16 32.86 20.94
N PRO A 715 5.57 33.94 20.42
CA PRO A 715 6.33 34.95 19.69
C PRO A 715 7.25 35.72 20.63
N ILE A 716 8.51 35.90 20.22
CA ILE A 716 9.52 36.62 20.97
C ILE A 716 9.87 37.91 20.21
N GLN A 717 9.75 39.05 20.89
CA GLN A 717 10.15 40.33 20.30
C GLN A 717 11.66 40.52 20.43
N ASN A 718 12.42 39.79 19.61
CA ASN A 718 13.88 39.87 19.55
C ASN A 718 14.35 39.88 18.09
N LYS A 719 15.46 40.59 17.83
CA LYS A 719 16.00 40.74 16.46
C LYS A 719 16.41 39.38 15.86
N ASN A 720 16.91 38.47 16.68
CA ASN A 720 17.50 37.20 16.25
C ASN A 720 16.59 35.98 16.50
N ILE A 721 15.57 36.09 17.35
CA ILE A 721 14.66 35.00 17.70
C ILE A 721 13.23 35.49 17.46
N LYS A 722 12.51 34.84 16.56
CA LYS A 722 11.11 35.15 16.26
C LYS A 722 10.15 34.51 17.25
N GLY A 723 10.48 33.33 17.74
CA GLY A 723 9.67 32.66 18.74
C GLY A 723 10.21 31.30 19.14
N CYS A 724 9.52 30.67 20.06
CA CYS A 724 9.68 29.26 20.40
C CYS A 724 8.34 28.55 20.33
N PHE A 725 8.39 27.25 20.11
CA PHE A 725 7.20 26.40 19.99
C PHE A 725 7.37 25.10 20.75
N ILE A 726 6.24 24.55 21.16
CA ILE A 726 6.14 23.22 21.76
C ILE A 726 4.85 22.58 21.29
N GLY A 727 4.95 21.32 20.86
CA GLY A 727 3.82 20.53 20.43
C GLY A 727 3.78 19.16 21.09
N VAL A 728 2.58 18.68 21.34
CA VAL A 728 2.33 17.33 21.83
C VAL A 728 1.19 16.75 21.00
N ASN A 729 1.37 15.52 20.53
CA ASN A 729 0.30 14.81 19.85
C ASN A 729 0.24 13.34 20.27
N THR A 730 -0.95 12.78 20.21
CA THR A 730 -1.21 11.37 20.46
C THR A 730 -1.99 10.78 19.30
N THR A 731 -1.65 9.56 18.93
CA THR A 731 -2.40 8.75 17.94
C THR A 731 -2.69 7.39 18.52
N GLY A 732 -3.78 6.74 18.09
CA GLY A 732 -4.12 5.41 18.55
C GLY A 732 -4.97 4.66 17.55
N ALA A 733 -4.80 3.35 17.51
CA ALA A 733 -5.58 2.45 16.66
C ALA A 733 -5.81 1.10 17.34
N GLY A 734 -6.85 0.39 16.93
CA GLY A 734 -7.18 -0.95 17.38
C GLY A 734 -8.66 -1.08 17.74
N GLU A 735 -9.15 -2.21 17.98
CA GLU A 735 -8.69 -3.59 17.88
C GLU A 735 -8.49 -3.97 16.40
N ILE A 736 -7.39 -4.65 16.02
CA ILE A 736 -7.09 -5.04 14.64
C ILE A 736 -6.93 -6.56 14.60
N TYR A 737 -7.71 -7.24 13.78
CA TYR A 737 -7.56 -8.68 13.52
C TYR A 737 -6.65 -8.91 12.32
N TRP A 738 -5.84 -9.98 12.39
CA TRP A 738 -4.82 -10.27 11.37
C TRP A 738 -5.22 -11.36 10.38
N SER A 739 -6.24 -12.17 10.73
CA SER A 739 -6.72 -13.31 9.93
C SER A 739 -8.25 -13.35 9.91
N GLU A 740 -8.81 -14.09 8.94
CA GLU A 740 -10.25 -14.20 8.70
C GLU A 740 -10.97 -14.97 9.82
N ASP A 741 -10.26 -15.88 10.51
CA ASP A 741 -10.74 -16.66 11.67
C ASP A 741 -10.80 -15.84 12.96
N ASN A 742 -10.23 -14.64 12.96
CA ASN A 742 -10.12 -13.73 14.09
C ASN A 742 -9.39 -14.32 15.33
N GLN A 743 -8.47 -15.27 15.13
CA GLN A 743 -7.70 -15.86 16.23
C GLN A 743 -6.66 -14.91 16.79
N TYR A 744 -6.03 -14.13 15.94
CA TYR A 744 -4.95 -13.22 16.31
C TYR A 744 -5.35 -11.77 16.11
N LYS A 745 -5.06 -10.94 17.11
CA LYS A 745 -5.37 -9.51 17.08
C LYS A 745 -4.32 -8.67 17.77
N GLN A 746 -4.17 -7.43 17.32
CA GLN A 746 -3.54 -6.35 18.03
C GLN A 746 -4.61 -5.64 18.88
N PRO A 747 -4.50 -5.60 20.21
CA PRO A 747 -5.35 -4.75 21.05
C PRO A 747 -5.21 -3.27 20.69
N PHE A 748 -6.08 -2.42 21.25
CA PHE A 748 -5.93 -0.97 21.10
C PHE A 748 -4.58 -0.51 21.69
N TYR A 749 -3.87 0.32 20.94
CA TYR A 749 -2.63 0.97 21.37
C TYR A 749 -2.71 2.47 21.15
N ALA A 750 -1.93 3.23 21.91
CA ALA A 750 -1.78 4.66 21.76
C ALA A 750 -0.31 5.06 21.82
N LEU A 751 0.06 6.06 21.02
CA LEU A 751 1.41 6.60 20.92
C LEU A 751 1.38 8.05 21.37
N LEU A 752 2.41 8.46 22.13
CA LEU A 752 2.64 9.85 22.51
C LEU A 752 3.87 10.38 21.77
N ASN A 753 3.70 11.51 21.10
CA ASN A 753 4.78 12.22 20.42
C ASN A 753 4.84 13.65 20.92
N ALA A 754 6.04 14.24 20.93
CA ALA A 754 6.21 15.63 21.29
C ALA A 754 7.38 16.24 20.53
N HIS A 755 7.36 17.55 20.38
CA HIS A 755 8.48 18.31 19.82
C HIS A 755 8.56 19.71 20.45
N ALA A 756 9.73 20.30 20.35
CA ALA A 756 9.95 21.68 20.80
C ALA A 756 11.10 22.30 20.00
N GLY A 757 11.00 23.60 19.75
CA GLY A 757 12.04 24.24 18.98
C GLY A 757 12.05 25.76 19.06
N ILE A 758 13.00 26.34 18.30
CA ILE A 758 13.23 27.77 18.23
C ILE A 758 13.19 28.21 16.77
N ASP A 759 12.48 29.28 16.53
CA ASP A 759 12.38 29.96 15.24
C ASP A 759 13.24 31.24 15.24
N PHE A 760 14.28 31.22 14.41
CA PHE A 760 15.16 32.39 14.20
C PHE A 760 14.75 33.18 12.94
N GLY A 761 13.66 32.84 12.28
CA GLY A 761 13.20 33.41 11.03
C GLY A 761 13.72 32.63 9.80
N THR A 762 14.99 32.81 9.44
CA THR A 762 15.62 32.06 8.34
C THR A 762 16.03 30.64 8.74
N VAL A 763 16.20 30.36 10.02
CA VAL A 763 16.57 29.05 10.57
C VAL A 763 15.54 28.62 11.59
N LYS A 764 15.04 27.39 11.48
CA LYS A 764 14.21 26.74 12.49
C LYS A 764 14.93 25.52 13.01
N LEU A 765 15.09 25.43 14.33
CA LEU A 765 15.63 24.24 15.02
C LEU A 765 14.47 23.53 15.72
N ASP A 766 14.35 22.22 15.55
CA ASP A 766 13.29 21.41 16.12
C ASP A 766 13.85 20.09 16.68
N ILE A 767 13.56 19.81 17.94
CA ILE A 767 13.88 18.54 18.62
C ILE A 767 12.58 17.79 18.81
N TRP A 768 12.53 16.55 18.37
CA TRP A 768 11.32 15.76 18.39
C TRP A 768 11.51 14.37 18.99
N GLY A 769 10.41 13.81 19.49
CA GLY A 769 10.34 12.43 19.97
C GLY A 769 9.05 11.77 19.50
N LYS A 770 9.17 10.54 18.98
CA LYS A 770 8.05 9.67 18.59
C LYS A 770 7.98 8.45 19.50
N ASN A 771 6.76 7.98 19.77
CA ASN A 771 6.49 6.86 20.68
C ASN A 771 7.20 7.03 22.04
N LEU A 772 7.04 8.20 22.67
CA LEU A 772 7.72 8.53 23.93
C LEU A 772 7.35 7.63 25.11
N THR A 773 6.21 6.95 25.03
CA THR A 773 5.77 5.94 26.00
C THR A 773 6.42 4.56 25.79
N ASP A 774 7.23 4.40 24.75
CA ASP A 774 7.84 3.14 24.30
C ASP A 774 6.82 2.00 24.21
N THR A 775 5.64 2.32 23.67
CA THR A 775 4.53 1.37 23.52
C THR A 775 4.93 0.27 22.54
N ASP A 776 4.94 -0.98 22.98
CA ASP A 776 5.17 -2.16 22.12
C ASP A 776 3.83 -2.62 21.52
N TYR A 777 3.78 -2.76 20.20
CA TYR A 777 2.63 -3.28 19.46
C TYR A 777 3.09 -3.91 18.14
N ASP A 778 2.28 -4.86 17.63
CA ASP A 778 2.54 -5.45 16.34
C ASP A 778 1.88 -4.63 15.23
N THR A 779 2.66 -4.28 14.21
CA THR A 779 2.15 -3.65 13.00
C THR A 779 1.57 -4.65 12.02
N PHE A 780 1.98 -5.92 12.17
CA PHE A 780 1.54 -7.02 11.34
C PHE A 780 1.84 -8.37 12.02
N LEU A 781 0.93 -9.35 11.88
CA LEU A 781 1.12 -10.73 12.29
C LEU A 781 0.55 -11.67 11.21
N PHE A 782 1.23 -12.79 11.00
CA PHE A 782 0.78 -13.84 10.09
C PHE A 782 1.25 -15.22 10.53
N THR A 783 0.58 -16.25 10.02
CA THR A 783 1.00 -17.64 10.15
C THR A 783 1.52 -18.16 8.82
N SER A 784 2.48 -19.07 8.85
CA SER A 784 3.05 -19.73 7.68
C SER A 784 3.11 -21.24 7.92
N THR A 785 2.72 -22.01 6.92
CA THR A 785 2.78 -23.48 6.92
C THR A 785 3.91 -24.01 6.04
N ALA A 786 4.81 -23.15 5.62
CA ALA A 786 5.87 -23.45 4.66
C ALA A 786 6.82 -24.57 5.11
N THR A 787 6.96 -24.80 6.43
CA THR A 787 7.87 -25.79 7.02
C THR A 787 7.14 -27.02 7.57
N THR A 788 5.93 -27.36 7.10
CA THR A 788 5.04 -28.37 7.68
C THR A 788 4.56 -28.08 9.11
N ARG A 789 5.12 -27.05 9.75
CA ARG A 789 4.67 -26.52 11.04
C ARG A 789 3.85 -25.27 10.81
N ASN A 790 2.85 -25.02 11.64
CA ASN A 790 2.09 -23.78 11.60
C ASN A 790 2.80 -22.73 12.45
N LEU A 791 3.74 -21.99 11.82
CA LEU A 791 4.60 -21.00 12.47
C LEU A 791 3.96 -19.62 12.48
N LYS A 792 4.18 -18.86 13.55
CA LYS A 792 3.75 -17.46 13.68
C LYS A 792 4.92 -16.51 13.56
N PHE A 793 4.69 -15.43 12.85
CA PHE A 793 5.63 -14.31 12.72
C PHE A 793 4.91 -13.00 12.97
N SER A 794 5.57 -12.06 13.64
CA SER A 794 5.05 -10.72 13.84
C SER A 794 6.09 -9.66 13.52
N GLN A 795 5.63 -8.50 13.11
CA GLN A 795 6.45 -7.31 12.96
C GLN A 795 6.13 -6.34 14.07
N CYS A 796 7.15 -6.04 14.88
CA CYS A 796 7.04 -5.00 15.89
C CYS A 796 7.03 -3.62 15.26
N ALA A 797 6.35 -2.70 15.91
CA ALA A 797 6.47 -1.29 15.64
C ALA A 797 7.85 -0.73 16.05
N PRO A 798 8.30 0.39 15.45
CA PRO A 798 9.47 1.11 15.93
C PRO A 798 9.34 1.50 17.41
N PRO A 799 10.38 1.29 18.23
CA PRO A 799 10.41 1.72 19.63
C PRO A 799 10.49 3.25 19.73
N VAL A 800 10.61 3.80 20.95
CA VAL A 800 10.82 5.23 21.17
C VAL A 800 11.97 5.75 20.30
N GLN A 801 11.75 6.86 19.62
CA GLN A 801 12.72 7.52 18.74
C GLN A 801 12.83 9.00 19.11
N VAL A 802 14.04 9.53 19.06
CA VAL A 802 14.34 10.95 19.27
C VAL A 802 15.21 11.45 18.13
N GLY A 803 14.95 12.65 17.68
CA GLY A 803 15.71 13.26 16.60
C GLY A 803 15.71 14.78 16.66
N ILE A 804 16.45 15.36 15.72
CA ILE A 804 16.61 16.79 15.56
C ILE A 804 16.52 17.16 14.07
N ASP A 805 15.82 18.24 13.77
CA ASP A 805 15.70 18.81 12.42
C ASP A 805 16.16 20.27 12.43
N VAL A 806 16.88 20.66 11.40
CA VAL A 806 17.25 22.04 11.10
C VAL A 806 16.64 22.38 9.74
N SER A 807 15.81 23.40 9.70
CA SER A 807 15.20 23.91 8.45
C SER A 807 15.71 25.31 8.18
N LEU A 808 16.09 25.58 6.93
CA LEU A 808 16.59 26.85 6.44
C LEU A 808 15.64 27.34 5.34
N HIS A 809 15.30 28.62 5.37
CA HIS A 809 14.51 29.28 4.34
C HIS A 809 15.14 30.61 3.97
N PHE A 810 15.43 30.86 2.67
CA PHE A 810 16.01 32.11 2.15
C PHE A 810 15.69 32.33 0.69
#